data_8cfbe5166d3ddea3233026c477fbb91c
#
_entry.id   8cfbe5166d3ddea3233026c477fbb91c
#
_cell.length_a   1.000
_cell.length_b   1.000
_cell.length_c   1.000
_cell.angle_alpha   90.00
_cell.angle_beta   90.00
_cell.angle_gamma   90.00
#
_symmetry.space_group_name_H-M   'P 1'
#
loop_
_entity.id
_entity.type
_entity.pdbx_description
1 polymer ?
#
loop_
_entity_poly.entity_id
_entity_poly.type
_entity_poly.pdbx_seq_one_letter_code
_entity_poly.pdbx_strand_id
1 'polypeptide(L)'
;MKKQGEPRFSLVCRAVVYQLCALLALQPAHPAFAEGIAVATGNTTLNQAGNGVPIVDIATPNGAGLSHNLYQDFNVGQAGVILNNATGQLTQTQLGGLIQNNPHLNGQAANLIINEVVGANPSQLQGYLEVAGQQAGVVVANPNGLTCDGCGFINTPNVTLSTGKPVLDARGQLQALDVKQGTLTVGGKGLDATRQASVDLVARAVQLNGALHGQTVNVVAGANKVDRQTGEIVSQAGNGQAPEVAIDTAALGGMYAGKIRLVSTEQGVGVNLANVVAKQGDLTLDANGRVRLRDSSSAGNLQVSSQGDLAATGTIHSGGAVKLAAGSELTAQDADIAAKGDATLKARVQQLQRTRVSSGGTLALQANDALVVREGELQGETLHATAQQLDTQSALTAKDVTLQAEQLRQAGQVQGSSVKLAAGALRHEGTTRAAQNLTIDATTLDNQGTLKSGQAMSVVLEERGYNAGELSAGNNLAIQAGTRWEQGEQGKSHAGQRIQLQAQQVSLGGDLGAPTLDINANELTVAGKVKGNTVQLQAGALTNRGEMQAGQTLNWQGSRLVNSGTLQGDKQLVLKGDALQNQGTLAGGDSLTLQADTLDNEGRIASQLATLAGRQLRSSGTLLGVSRLSLTGDELALTGQQLTDGELELGSRLLKLSGQSLVGGKARVTAERGNFDGVLKAQSLVLAVKEATSEGKLHSREGITWEGQRLATGSASELLANHDVSLSGDQLALGGTVGAGQNTVIKGKQVTQDGRLVSAQSLRVDADEVQLLGEAETAALNVNSNELTVAGKVKGNTVQLQAGVLTNRGEVQAGQTLNWQGSRLVNSGTLQGDKQLVLKGDALQNQGTLAGGDSLTLQADTLDNEGRIASQLATLAGRQLRSSGTLLGVSRLSLTGDELALTGQQLTDGELELGSRLLKLSGQSLVGGKARVTAERGNFDGVLKAQSLVLAVKEATSEGKLHSREGITWEGQRLATGSASELLANHDVSLSGDQLALGGTVGAGQNTVIKG
;
A
#
# COMPACT_ATOMS: atom_id res chain seq x y z
N MET A 1 17.88 40.01 38.14
CA MET A 1 17.42 40.32 39.52
C MET A 1 18.03 39.36 40.48
N LYS A 2 18.78 39.94 41.44
CA LYS A 2 19.28 39.42 42.72
C LYS A 2 20.16 38.16 42.68
N LYS A 3 21.48 38.28 42.81
CA LYS A 3 22.37 38.68 43.97
C LYS A 3 22.50 37.57 44.99
N GLN A 4 23.83 37.18 45.13
CA GLN A 4 24.59 36.88 46.38
C GLN A 4 24.54 35.42 46.86
N GLY A 5 25.66 34.73 47.17
CA GLY A 5 26.70 35.11 48.07
C GLY A 5 27.89 34.14 48.07
N GLU A 6 29.04 34.69 48.17
CA GLU A 6 30.29 33.99 48.51
C GLU A 6 30.31 33.56 50.00
N PRO A 7 31.02 32.48 50.30
CA PRO A 7 31.53 32.34 51.67
C PRO A 7 33.03 32.56 51.74
N ARG A 8 33.43 33.50 52.58
CA ARG A 8 34.77 33.79 53.07
C ARG A 8 35.36 32.58 53.79
N PHE A 9 36.55 32.15 53.43
CA PHE A 9 37.40 31.28 54.25
C PHE A 9 38.36 32.12 55.12
N SER A 10 38.38 31.83 56.41
CA SER A 10 39.06 32.44 57.49
C SER A 10 40.56 32.12 57.59
N LEU A 11 41.28 33.07 57.95
CA LEU A 11 42.68 33.21 58.31
C LEU A 11 43.13 32.28 59.52
N VAL A 12 43.39 30.98 59.24
CA VAL A 12 43.99 30.14 60.31
C VAL A 12 45.09 29.16 59.76
N CYS A 13 45.52 29.19 58.54
CA CYS A 13 46.51 28.24 58.01
C CYS A 13 47.85 28.89 57.59
N ARG A 14 48.27 29.97 58.30
CA ARG A 14 49.58 30.60 58.01
C ARG A 14 50.60 30.58 59.17
N ALA A 15 50.41 29.77 60.21
CA ALA A 15 51.30 29.76 61.31
C ALA A 15 52.05 28.44 61.61
N VAL A 16 52.05 27.44 60.75
CA VAL A 16 52.70 26.13 61.02
C VAL A 16 53.91 25.82 60.11
N VAL A 17 54.22 26.70 59.13
CA VAL A 17 55.35 26.40 58.16
C VAL A 17 56.71 27.04 58.62
N TYR A 18 56.78 27.82 59.63
CA TYR A 18 58.02 28.48 59.95
C TYR A 18 58.82 27.97 61.19
N GLN A 19 58.48 26.79 61.72
CA GLN A 19 59.23 26.27 62.91
C GLN A 19 59.93 24.93 62.65
N LEU A 20 60.12 24.43 61.45
CA LEU A 20 60.85 23.18 61.11
C LEU A 20 62.11 23.33 60.30
N CYS A 21 62.63 24.53 60.08
CA CYS A 21 63.85 24.75 59.33
C CYS A 21 65.09 25.20 60.16
N ALA A 22 65.12 25.01 61.43
CA ALA A 22 66.26 25.52 62.26
C ALA A 22 66.86 24.48 63.25
N LEU A 23 66.98 23.21 62.82
CA LEU A 23 67.65 22.20 63.68
C LEU A 23 68.34 21.10 62.79
N LEU A 24 69.12 21.42 61.77
CA LEU A 24 70.04 20.51 61.15
C LEU A 24 71.23 21.23 60.58
N ALA A 25 72.05 21.83 61.45
CA ALA A 25 73.40 22.26 61.13
C ALA A 25 74.27 22.12 62.37
N LEU A 26 74.85 20.92 62.48
CA LEU A 26 76.17 20.70 63.17
C LEU A 26 76.31 19.19 63.37
N GLN A 27 76.85 18.51 62.36
CA GLN A 27 77.61 17.24 62.61
C GLN A 27 78.96 17.38 61.95
N PRO A 28 80.04 16.87 62.56
CA PRO A 28 81.41 17.05 62.11
C PRO A 28 81.72 16.12 60.88
N ALA A 29 82.50 16.65 59.95
CA ALA A 29 83.07 15.94 58.86
C ALA A 29 83.93 14.74 59.28
N HIS A 30 83.50 13.54 58.85
CA HIS A 30 84.38 12.37 58.80
C HIS A 30 84.92 12.19 57.37
N PRO A 31 86.09 11.67 57.18
CA PRO A 31 86.64 11.52 55.79
C PRO A 31 85.91 10.48 54.99
N ALA A 32 85.54 10.84 53.80
CA ALA A 32 84.81 9.97 52.85
C ALA A 32 85.70 8.80 52.38
N PHE A 33 85.37 7.62 52.92
CA PHE A 33 85.60 6.40 52.24
C PHE A 33 84.32 6.11 51.38
N ALA A 34 84.55 5.74 50.13
CA ALA A 34 83.52 5.38 49.14
C ALA A 34 82.11 5.32 49.66
N GLU A 35 81.46 6.50 49.78
CA GLU A 35 80.04 6.60 50.27
C GLU A 35 79.12 5.83 49.32
N GLY A 36 78.66 4.64 49.79
CA GLY A 36 77.51 3.99 49.18
C GLY A 36 77.62 2.51 48.71
N ILE A 37 78.87 1.96 48.72
CA ILE A 37 79.07 0.52 48.42
C ILE A 37 79.73 -0.19 49.57
N ALA A 38 79.09 -1.19 50.09
CA ALA A 38 79.54 -2.06 51.16
C ALA A 38 79.48 -3.53 50.76
N VAL A 39 80.62 -4.23 50.60
CA VAL A 39 80.63 -5.66 50.28
C VAL A 39 80.23 -6.50 51.47
N ALA A 40 79.34 -7.49 51.29
CA ALA A 40 78.87 -8.38 52.33
C ALA A 40 79.76 -9.60 52.54
N THR A 41 80.00 -10.35 51.53
CA THR A 41 80.74 -11.63 51.56
C THR A 41 81.29 -11.91 50.16
N GLY A 42 82.36 -12.75 50.06
CA GLY A 42 82.92 -13.17 48.77
C GLY A 42 84.31 -12.55 48.54
N ASN A 43 84.83 -12.73 47.32
CA ASN A 43 86.12 -12.18 46.93
C ASN A 43 86.03 -10.85 46.09
N THR A 44 84.85 -10.20 46.15
CA THR A 44 84.64 -8.87 45.61
C THR A 44 85.36 -7.82 46.48
N THR A 45 86.17 -6.95 45.88
CA THR A 45 86.81 -5.92 46.64
C THR A 45 86.58 -4.51 46.05
N LEU A 46 86.73 -3.48 46.90
CA LEU A 46 86.56 -2.09 46.47
C LEU A 46 87.89 -1.42 46.26
N ASN A 47 87.94 -0.66 45.21
CA ASN A 47 89.07 0.10 44.83
C ASN A 47 88.63 1.51 44.37
N GLN A 48 89.56 2.39 44.01
CA GLN A 48 89.25 3.74 43.54
C GLN A 48 90.19 4.13 42.35
N ALA A 49 89.59 4.73 41.34
CA ALA A 49 90.28 5.31 40.23
C ALA A 49 91.07 6.61 40.65
N GLY A 50 92.04 7.03 39.86
CA GLY A 50 92.83 8.18 40.14
C GLY A 50 92.07 9.52 40.26
N ASN A 51 90.85 9.59 39.74
CA ASN A 51 89.95 10.73 39.81
C ASN A 51 88.83 10.56 40.89
N GLY A 52 88.97 9.57 41.76
CA GLY A 52 88.05 9.30 42.83
C GLY A 52 86.84 8.48 42.52
N VAL A 53 86.64 7.95 41.34
CA VAL A 53 85.55 7.08 40.97
C VAL A 53 85.73 5.69 41.61
N PRO A 54 84.74 5.15 42.35
CA PRO A 54 84.76 3.82 42.92
C PRO A 54 84.93 2.72 41.85
N ILE A 55 85.86 1.78 42.15
CA ILE A 55 86.07 0.56 41.35
C ILE A 55 85.66 -0.64 42.20
N VAL A 56 84.83 -1.45 41.63
CA VAL A 56 84.49 -2.78 42.14
C VAL A 56 85.26 -3.83 41.39
N ASP A 57 86.32 -4.39 42.04
CA ASP A 57 86.92 -5.57 41.51
C ASP A 57 86.06 -6.77 41.73
N ILE A 58 85.36 -7.13 40.65
CA ILE A 58 84.31 -8.19 40.72
C ILE A 58 84.91 -9.59 41.07
N ALA A 59 84.04 -10.37 41.70
CA ALA A 59 84.37 -11.73 42.10
C ALA A 59 84.75 -12.61 40.88
N THR A 60 85.63 -13.60 41.08
CA THR A 60 85.96 -14.58 40.06
C THR A 60 84.74 -15.20 39.36
N PRO A 61 84.75 -15.11 38.03
CA PRO A 61 83.57 -15.75 37.30
C PRO A 61 83.64 -17.26 37.49
N ASN A 62 82.49 -17.85 37.63
CA ASN A 62 82.31 -19.29 37.70
C ASN A 62 82.49 -19.96 36.30
N GLY A 63 82.38 -21.30 36.20
CA GLY A 63 82.53 -22.03 34.92
C GLY A 63 81.51 -21.68 33.87
N ALA A 64 80.46 -20.97 34.20
CA ALA A 64 79.45 -20.41 33.26
C ALA A 64 79.73 -18.97 32.82
N GLY A 65 80.83 -18.39 33.30
CA GLY A 65 81.20 -17.00 33.03
C GLY A 65 80.41 -15.96 33.84
N LEU A 66 79.82 -16.33 34.96
CA LEU A 66 79.02 -15.45 35.82
C LEU A 66 79.85 -15.02 37.05
N SER A 67 80.00 -13.74 37.26
CA SER A 67 80.56 -13.11 38.49
C SER A 67 79.43 -12.71 39.43
N HIS A 68 79.36 -13.30 40.59
CA HIS A 68 78.32 -13.03 41.65
C HIS A 68 78.93 -12.25 42.80
N ASN A 69 78.52 -11.00 42.97
CA ASN A 69 78.99 -10.06 43.96
C ASN A 69 77.88 -9.76 44.96
N LEU A 70 78.19 -9.93 46.23
CA LEU A 70 77.25 -9.74 47.34
C LEU A 70 77.58 -8.48 48.15
N TYR A 71 76.59 -7.63 48.35
CA TYR A 71 76.76 -6.36 49.04
C TYR A 71 75.78 -6.21 50.21
N GLN A 72 76.26 -5.48 51.24
CA GLN A 72 75.36 -4.94 52.25
C GLN A 72 74.65 -3.71 51.71
N ASP A 73 75.35 -2.83 51.02
CA ASP A 73 74.88 -1.67 50.34
C ASP A 73 75.51 -1.55 48.95
N PHE A 74 74.71 -1.27 47.96
CA PHE A 74 75.21 -0.97 46.61
C PHE A 74 74.54 0.29 46.10
N ASN A 75 75.24 1.43 46.22
CA ASN A 75 74.80 2.71 45.77
C ASN A 75 75.79 3.26 44.72
N VAL A 76 75.28 3.87 43.68
CA VAL A 76 76.14 4.52 42.65
C VAL A 76 75.89 6.03 42.76
N GLY A 77 76.89 6.76 43.23
CA GLY A 77 76.86 8.19 43.31
C GLY A 77 76.98 8.85 41.93
N GLN A 78 76.90 10.22 41.86
CA GLN A 78 76.96 10.97 40.59
C GLN A 78 78.27 10.79 39.83
N ALA A 79 79.35 10.44 40.51
CA ALA A 79 80.66 10.15 39.92
C ALA A 79 80.71 8.81 39.12
N GLY A 80 79.70 7.97 39.30
CA GLY A 80 79.58 6.66 38.75
C GLY A 80 80.31 5.56 39.52
N VAL A 81 80.35 4.35 39.04
CA VAL A 81 81.04 3.18 39.58
C VAL A 81 81.62 2.35 38.43
N ILE A 82 82.78 1.79 38.57
CA ILE A 82 83.43 0.93 37.58
C ILE A 82 83.30 -0.55 38.11
N LEU A 83 82.73 -1.42 37.38
CA LEU A 83 82.80 -2.89 37.57
C LEU A 83 83.98 -3.42 36.82
N ASN A 84 85.05 -3.76 37.50
CA ASN A 84 86.35 -4.09 36.87
C ASN A 84 86.27 -5.54 36.33
N ASN A 85 86.01 -5.67 35.04
CA ASN A 85 86.04 -6.92 34.26
C ASN A 85 87.28 -6.97 33.32
N ALA A 86 88.29 -6.25 33.67
CA ALA A 86 89.52 -6.13 32.86
C ALA A 86 90.52 -7.23 33.19
N THR A 87 90.95 -8.00 32.25
CA THR A 87 92.05 -9.03 32.31
C THR A 87 93.41 -8.54 31.85
N GLY A 88 93.47 -7.42 31.13
CA GLY A 88 94.64 -6.80 30.69
C GLY A 88 95.32 -5.85 31.71
N GLN A 89 96.57 -5.74 31.81
CA GLN A 89 97.34 -4.98 32.87
C GLN A 89 96.89 -3.52 33.07
N LEU A 90 96.51 -2.85 31.97
CA LEU A 90 95.87 -1.53 32.00
C LEU A 90 94.68 -1.49 31.07
N THR A 91 93.52 -0.98 31.53
CA THR A 91 92.32 -0.83 30.73
C THR A 91 91.80 0.60 30.75
N GLN A 92 91.48 1.16 29.59
CA GLN A 92 90.84 2.46 29.51
C GLN A 92 89.36 2.41 29.84
N THR A 93 89.00 3.24 30.78
CA THR A 93 87.61 3.43 31.17
C THR A 93 87.15 4.89 30.84
N GLN A 94 85.81 5.10 30.69
CA GLN A 94 85.25 6.43 30.47
C GLN A 94 85.12 7.20 31.80
N LEU A 95 84.81 6.53 32.89
CA LEU A 95 84.66 7.17 34.20
C LEU A 95 85.97 7.39 34.95
N GLY A 96 86.79 6.41 34.98
CA GLY A 96 87.99 6.45 35.80
C GLY A 96 89.31 6.61 35.07
N GLY A 97 89.31 6.78 33.73
CA GLY A 97 90.55 6.78 32.93
C GLY A 97 91.24 5.43 32.82
N LEU A 98 92.51 5.38 32.96
CA LEU A 98 93.29 4.08 32.94
C LEU A 98 93.19 3.46 34.36
N ILE A 99 92.72 2.22 34.38
CA ILE A 99 92.62 1.41 35.65
C ILE A 99 93.42 0.09 35.48
N GLN A 100 93.84 -0.47 36.56
CA GLN A 100 94.48 -1.80 36.62
C GLN A 100 93.50 -2.93 36.40
N ASN A 101 94.00 -4.09 35.98
CA ASN A 101 93.20 -5.30 35.84
C ASN A 101 92.66 -5.75 37.17
N ASN A 102 91.54 -6.45 37.09
CA ASN A 102 90.95 -7.08 38.31
C ASN A 102 91.77 -8.32 38.69
N PRO A 103 92.39 -8.36 39.90
CA PRO A 103 93.16 -9.51 40.35
C PRO A 103 92.37 -10.79 40.56
N HIS A 104 91.07 -10.72 40.68
CA HIS A 104 90.23 -11.88 40.94
C HIS A 104 89.79 -12.67 39.68
N LEU A 105 90.05 -12.15 38.50
CA LEU A 105 89.55 -12.75 37.23
C LEU A 105 90.37 -13.97 36.78
N ASN A 106 91.57 -14.14 37.25
CA ASN A 106 92.42 -15.27 36.85
C ASN A 106 92.54 -15.45 35.32
N GLY A 107 92.52 -14.35 34.56
CA GLY A 107 92.53 -14.32 33.06
C GLY A 107 91.24 -14.61 32.37
N GLN A 108 90.11 -14.81 33.08
CA GLN A 108 88.79 -14.99 32.48
C GLN A 108 87.88 -13.82 32.88
N ALA A 109 87.49 -13.07 31.88
CA ALA A 109 86.42 -12.02 32.10
C ALA A 109 85.01 -12.66 32.27
N ALA A 110 84.18 -11.99 33.02
CA ALA A 110 82.75 -12.36 33.18
C ALA A 110 81.98 -11.97 31.91
N ASN A 111 81.03 -12.82 31.56
CA ASN A 111 79.97 -12.54 30.58
C ASN A 111 78.72 -11.91 31.24
N LEU A 112 78.52 -12.20 32.52
CA LEU A 112 77.40 -11.66 33.32
C LEU A 112 77.95 -11.28 34.71
N ILE A 113 77.63 -10.08 35.15
CA ILE A 113 78.03 -9.58 36.49
C ILE A 113 76.74 -9.37 37.29
N ILE A 114 76.55 -10.10 38.36
CA ILE A 114 75.48 -9.94 39.28
C ILE A 114 75.96 -9.15 40.48
N ASN A 115 75.27 -8.06 40.77
CA ASN A 115 75.42 -7.26 41.96
C ASN A 115 74.18 -7.45 42.83
N GLU A 116 74.22 -8.37 43.79
CA GLU A 116 73.14 -8.69 44.71
C GLU A 116 73.34 -8.00 46.05
N VAL A 117 72.31 -7.25 46.48
CA VAL A 117 72.31 -6.64 47.81
C VAL A 117 71.61 -7.60 48.77
N VAL A 118 72.28 -8.02 49.77
CA VAL A 118 71.78 -8.89 50.84
C VAL A 118 71.50 -8.10 52.14
N GLY A 119 71.90 -6.82 52.20
CA GLY A 119 71.60 -5.89 53.30
C GLY A 119 70.11 -5.47 53.28
N ALA A 120 69.77 -4.57 54.25
CA ALA A 120 68.34 -4.17 54.39
C ALA A 120 67.98 -2.81 53.71
N ASN A 121 69.00 -2.09 53.16
CA ASN A 121 68.81 -0.77 52.58
C ASN A 121 68.49 -0.87 51.07
N PRO A 122 67.61 0.01 50.55
CA PRO A 122 67.44 0.15 49.13
C PRO A 122 68.66 0.76 48.46
N SER A 123 68.86 0.41 47.20
CA SER A 123 69.94 0.94 46.35
C SER A 123 69.60 2.24 45.65
N GLN A 124 70.55 3.20 45.61
CA GLN A 124 70.44 4.46 44.87
C GLN A 124 71.51 4.50 43.76
N LEU A 125 71.06 4.55 42.53
CA LEU A 125 71.88 4.65 41.33
C LEU A 125 71.73 6.06 40.75
N GLN A 126 72.71 6.96 41.00
CA GLN A 126 72.61 8.35 40.58
C GLN A 126 73.62 8.74 39.54
N GLY A 127 74.43 7.80 39.08
CA GLY A 127 75.48 7.96 38.07
C GLY A 127 75.62 6.72 37.20
N TYR A 128 76.65 6.79 36.30
CA TYR A 128 76.91 5.69 35.35
C TYR A 128 77.59 4.50 36.06
N LEU A 129 77.22 3.35 35.57
CA LEU A 129 77.87 2.07 35.96
C LEU A 129 78.62 1.54 34.74
N GLU A 130 79.99 1.54 34.79
CA GLU A 130 80.86 1.13 33.67
C GLU A 130 81.42 -0.28 33.92
N VAL A 131 81.36 -1.15 32.93
CA VAL A 131 82.09 -2.43 32.91
C VAL A 131 83.42 -2.20 32.21
N ALA A 132 84.49 -2.29 33.03
CA ALA A 132 85.81 -2.13 32.44
C ALA A 132 86.32 -3.42 31.74
N GLY A 133 87.10 -3.25 30.64
CA GLY A 133 87.59 -4.39 29.87
C GLY A 133 86.56 -5.05 28.96
N GLN A 134 86.39 -6.38 29.05
CA GLN A 134 85.40 -7.12 28.28
C GLN A 134 84.01 -6.70 28.69
N GLN A 135 83.15 -6.44 27.69
CA GLN A 135 81.71 -6.16 27.95
C GLN A 135 81.04 -7.36 28.64
N ALA A 136 80.18 -7.08 29.53
CA ALA A 136 79.39 -8.08 30.26
C ALA A 136 77.94 -7.57 30.51
N GLY A 137 77.01 -8.49 30.54
CA GLY A 137 75.64 -8.17 31.08
C GLY A 137 75.76 -7.77 32.55
N VAL A 138 74.96 -6.82 33.00
CA VAL A 138 74.92 -6.39 34.41
C VAL A 138 73.55 -6.63 35.00
N VAL A 139 73.50 -7.27 36.17
CA VAL A 139 72.32 -7.39 37.00
C VAL A 139 72.62 -6.65 38.31
N VAL A 140 71.71 -5.71 38.65
CA VAL A 140 71.65 -5.12 40.01
C VAL A 140 70.40 -5.60 40.67
N ALA A 141 70.55 -6.36 41.74
CA ALA A 141 69.45 -7.01 42.44
C ALA A 141 69.37 -6.58 43.91
N ASN A 142 68.28 -5.93 44.31
CA ASN A 142 68.05 -5.50 45.66
C ASN A 142 66.57 -5.71 46.09
N PRO A 143 66.30 -6.71 46.93
CA PRO A 143 64.94 -6.99 47.41
C PRO A 143 64.23 -5.86 48.15
N ASN A 144 64.99 -4.91 48.71
CA ASN A 144 64.47 -3.81 49.48
C ASN A 144 64.11 -2.56 48.66
N GLY A 145 64.41 -2.58 47.38
CA GLY A 145 64.10 -1.53 46.44
C GLY A 145 65.37 -0.98 45.71
N LEU A 146 65.13 -0.31 44.60
CA LEU A 146 66.19 0.23 43.79
C LEU A 146 65.71 1.55 43.17
N THR A 147 66.49 2.60 43.32
CA THR A 147 66.18 3.87 42.67
C THR A 147 67.30 4.19 41.64
N CYS A 148 66.89 4.45 40.37
CA CYS A 148 67.76 4.99 39.35
C CYS A 148 67.36 6.43 39.09
N ASP A 149 68.22 7.38 39.44
CA ASP A 149 67.96 8.83 39.29
C ASP A 149 69.13 9.49 38.51
N GLY A 150 69.08 9.39 37.20
CA GLY A 150 70.21 9.77 36.30
C GLY A 150 71.20 8.65 36.12
N CYS A 151 70.82 7.40 36.35
CA CYS A 151 71.73 6.29 36.12
C CYS A 151 71.83 5.99 34.62
N GLY A 152 72.95 5.44 34.21
CA GLY A 152 73.29 4.96 32.89
C GLY A 152 74.34 3.87 32.92
N PHE A 153 74.67 3.26 31.81
CA PHE A 153 75.54 2.09 31.72
C PHE A 153 76.54 2.21 30.58
N ILE A 154 77.78 1.82 30.85
CA ILE A 154 78.83 1.91 29.86
C ILE A 154 79.43 0.52 29.69
N ASN A 155 79.70 0.12 28.43
CA ASN A 155 80.29 -1.12 28.04
C ASN A 155 79.54 -2.38 28.56
N THR A 156 78.19 -2.26 28.62
CA THR A 156 77.32 -3.39 28.99
C THR A 156 76.26 -3.53 27.94
N PRO A 157 76.07 -4.70 27.30
CA PRO A 157 75.05 -4.87 26.27
C PRO A 157 73.63 -5.02 26.83
N ASN A 158 73.49 -5.65 28.03
CA ASN A 158 72.23 -5.92 28.65
C ASN A 158 72.28 -5.57 30.13
N VAL A 159 71.27 -4.83 30.55
CA VAL A 159 71.11 -4.42 31.99
C VAL A 159 69.85 -5.00 32.56
N THR A 160 69.96 -5.58 33.74
CA THR A 160 68.79 -5.96 34.54
C THR A 160 68.83 -5.27 35.90
N LEU A 161 67.83 -4.49 36.16
CA LEU A 161 67.57 -3.88 37.46
C LEU A 161 66.43 -4.68 38.13
N SER A 162 66.66 -5.25 39.31
CA SER A 162 65.68 -6.14 39.90
C SER A 162 65.58 -5.97 41.42
N THR A 163 64.34 -6.13 41.94
CA THR A 163 64.09 -6.38 43.33
C THR A 163 63.98 -7.88 43.66
N GLY A 164 64.22 -8.77 42.69
CA GLY A 164 64.24 -10.21 42.84
C GLY A 164 65.61 -10.70 43.32
N LYS A 165 65.60 -11.77 44.14
CA LYS A 165 66.83 -12.48 44.47
C LYS A 165 67.27 -13.32 43.29
N PRO A 166 68.54 -13.27 42.86
CA PRO A 166 69.09 -14.15 41.85
C PRO A 166 69.06 -15.63 42.30
N VAL A 167 68.54 -16.51 41.46
CA VAL A 167 68.56 -17.99 41.69
C VAL A 167 69.48 -18.58 40.63
N LEU A 168 70.48 -19.30 41.10
CA LEU A 168 71.43 -19.97 40.20
C LEU A 168 71.05 -21.44 40.03
N ASP A 169 71.27 -21.97 38.84
CA ASP A 169 71.08 -23.38 38.54
C ASP A 169 72.26 -24.24 39.05
N ALA A 170 72.22 -25.56 38.95
CA ALA A 170 73.27 -26.45 39.33
C ALA A 170 74.62 -26.26 38.58
N ARG A 171 74.60 -25.52 37.43
CA ARG A 171 75.76 -25.17 36.63
C ARG A 171 76.31 -23.77 36.97
N GLY A 172 75.66 -23.08 37.94
CA GLY A 172 76.02 -21.73 38.32
C GLY A 172 75.60 -20.63 37.33
N GLN A 173 74.62 -20.91 36.42
CA GLN A 173 74.05 -19.92 35.54
C GLN A 173 72.88 -19.22 36.26
N LEU A 174 72.60 -17.99 35.93
CA LEU A 174 71.41 -17.30 36.42
C LEU A 174 70.16 -17.95 35.81
N GLN A 175 69.50 -18.78 36.62
CA GLN A 175 68.26 -19.46 36.23
C GLN A 175 67.08 -18.48 36.30
N ALA A 176 66.89 -17.84 37.41
CA ALA A 176 65.74 -16.97 37.62
C ALA A 176 66.01 -15.77 38.55
N LEU A 177 65.08 -14.84 38.56
CA LEU A 177 64.98 -13.77 39.56
C LEU A 177 63.72 -14.02 40.38
N ASP A 178 63.86 -14.21 41.68
CA ASP A 178 62.77 -14.48 42.66
C ASP A 178 62.33 -13.17 43.31
N VAL A 179 61.25 -12.55 42.78
CA VAL A 179 60.71 -11.26 43.19
C VAL A 179 59.56 -11.47 44.17
N LYS A 180 59.72 -11.05 45.42
CA LYS A 180 58.64 -11.10 46.43
C LYS A 180 58.24 -9.73 47.00
N GLN A 181 59.12 -8.73 46.86
CA GLN A 181 58.92 -7.42 47.42
C GLN A 181 59.73 -6.36 46.65
N GLY A 182 59.67 -5.10 47.08
CA GLY A 182 60.52 -3.99 46.68
C GLY A 182 59.98 -3.23 45.48
N THR A 183 60.28 -1.97 45.47
CA THR A 183 59.92 -1.05 44.36
C THR A 183 61.16 -0.63 43.62
N LEU A 184 61.10 -0.64 42.28
CA LEU A 184 62.10 -0.04 41.41
C LEU A 184 61.63 1.32 40.96
N THR A 185 62.37 2.38 41.29
CA THR A 185 62.00 3.75 40.96
C THR A 185 63.00 4.34 39.97
N VAL A 186 62.50 4.91 38.83
CA VAL A 186 63.29 5.78 37.97
C VAL A 186 63.00 7.22 38.41
N GLY A 187 63.96 7.89 38.99
CA GLY A 187 63.85 9.23 39.53
C GLY A 187 63.72 10.31 38.45
N GLY A 188 63.56 11.58 38.85
CA GLY A 188 63.28 12.68 37.88
C GLY A 188 64.38 12.92 36.85
N LYS A 189 65.69 12.52 37.09
CA LYS A 189 66.75 12.61 36.12
C LYS A 189 66.73 11.46 35.09
N GLY A 190 65.86 10.44 35.27
CA GLY A 190 65.64 9.36 34.31
C GLY A 190 66.69 8.26 34.32
N LEU A 191 66.56 7.37 33.37
CA LEU A 191 67.47 6.26 33.04
C LEU A 191 67.86 6.30 31.56
N ASP A 192 69.12 6.52 31.27
CA ASP A 192 69.64 6.42 29.88
C ASP A 192 70.31 5.05 29.61
N ALA A 193 69.62 4.25 28.82
CA ALA A 193 70.06 2.94 28.35
C ALA A 193 70.01 2.85 26.81
N THR A 194 70.20 3.99 26.15
CA THR A 194 70.17 4.03 24.65
C THR A 194 71.31 3.29 23.98
N ARG A 195 72.37 3.01 24.70
CA ARG A 195 73.52 2.23 24.21
C ARG A 195 73.42 0.72 24.49
N GLN A 196 72.48 0.33 25.35
CA GLN A 196 72.23 -1.06 25.73
C GLN A 196 71.27 -1.73 24.76
N ALA A 197 71.52 -2.97 24.34
CA ALA A 197 70.62 -3.76 23.52
C ALA A 197 69.33 -4.03 24.24
N SER A 198 69.36 -4.29 25.56
CA SER A 198 68.17 -4.46 26.40
C SER A 198 68.34 -3.92 27.81
N VAL A 199 67.25 -3.42 28.38
CA VAL A 199 67.08 -3.07 29.79
C VAL A 199 65.90 -3.82 30.30
N ASP A 200 66.13 -4.66 31.31
CA ASP A 200 65.09 -5.44 32.01
C ASP A 200 64.88 -4.82 33.42
N LEU A 201 63.64 -4.35 33.68
CA LEU A 201 63.24 -3.91 35.02
C LEU A 201 62.33 -4.97 35.61
N VAL A 202 62.81 -5.66 36.65
CA VAL A 202 62.12 -6.82 37.24
C VAL A 202 61.92 -6.58 38.73
N ALA A 203 60.72 -6.17 39.12
CA ALA A 203 60.43 -5.78 40.50
C ALA A 203 58.96 -6.07 40.86
N ARG A 204 58.65 -6.01 42.19
CA ARG A 204 57.22 -6.14 42.57
C ARG A 204 56.42 -4.90 42.14
N ALA A 205 57.02 -3.73 42.20
CA ALA A 205 56.46 -2.47 41.63
C ALA A 205 57.55 -1.71 40.89
N VAL A 206 57.16 -1.02 39.82
CA VAL A 206 58.02 -0.16 39.02
C VAL A 206 57.40 1.24 38.90
N GLN A 207 58.10 2.28 39.37
CA GLN A 207 57.70 3.68 39.27
C GLN A 207 58.63 4.48 38.39
N LEU A 208 58.10 5.14 37.39
CA LEU A 208 58.85 6.00 36.48
C LEU A 208 58.44 7.48 36.71
N ASN A 209 59.21 8.17 37.53
CA ASN A 209 59.05 9.60 37.79
C ASN A 209 59.92 10.47 36.83
N GLY A 210 60.75 9.85 36.04
CA GLY A 210 61.57 10.44 34.98
C GLY A 210 61.53 9.59 33.71
N ALA A 211 62.15 10.09 32.64
CA ALA A 211 62.20 9.41 31.36
C ALA A 211 63.12 8.20 31.38
N LEU A 212 62.66 7.07 30.84
CA LEU A 212 63.48 5.91 30.56
C LEU A 212 63.73 5.81 29.09
N HIS A 213 65.00 5.83 28.69
CA HIS A 213 65.44 5.67 27.28
C HIS A 213 66.16 4.35 27.07
N GLY A 214 65.80 3.56 26.01
CA GLY A 214 66.46 2.30 25.74
C GLY A 214 66.25 1.84 24.28
N GLN A 215 66.92 0.75 23.87
CA GLN A 215 66.64 0.05 22.60
C GLN A 215 65.50 -0.93 22.79
N THR A 216 65.66 -1.92 23.69
CA THR A 216 64.61 -2.83 24.12
C THR A 216 64.40 -2.66 25.62
N VAL A 217 63.16 -2.36 26.03
CA VAL A 217 62.81 -2.22 27.42
C VAL A 217 61.80 -3.32 27.78
N ASN A 218 62.12 -4.15 28.76
CA ASN A 218 61.26 -5.15 29.31
C ASN A 218 60.97 -4.83 30.78
N VAL A 219 59.75 -4.75 31.16
CA VAL A 219 59.32 -4.52 32.55
C VAL A 219 58.49 -5.70 33.01
N VAL A 220 58.91 -6.35 34.08
CA VAL A 220 58.15 -7.42 34.70
C VAL A 220 57.84 -6.97 36.12
N ALA A 221 56.58 -6.73 36.41
CA ALA A 221 56.13 -6.29 37.72
C ALA A 221 55.21 -7.33 38.39
N GLY A 222 55.20 -7.37 39.71
CA GLY A 222 54.48 -8.29 40.53
C GLY A 222 55.42 -9.26 41.27
N ALA A 223 54.85 -9.99 42.23
CA ALA A 223 55.56 -11.08 42.92
C ALA A 223 55.68 -12.28 41.95
N ASN A 224 56.92 -12.48 41.46
CA ASN A 224 57.18 -13.40 40.33
C ASN A 224 58.49 -14.15 40.53
N LYS A 225 58.51 -15.36 40.00
CA LYS A 225 59.77 -16.00 39.62
C LYS A 225 59.94 -15.87 38.11
N VAL A 226 60.92 -15.11 37.67
CA VAL A 226 61.19 -14.81 36.23
C VAL A 226 62.36 -15.67 35.80
N ASP A 227 62.09 -16.71 34.98
CA ASP A 227 63.10 -17.56 34.41
C ASP A 227 63.84 -16.81 33.29
N ARG A 228 65.16 -16.76 33.40
CA ARG A 228 66.05 -16.01 32.50
C ARG A 228 66.42 -16.79 31.24
N GLN A 229 66.28 -18.09 31.26
CA GLN A 229 66.63 -18.98 30.13
C GLN A 229 65.42 -19.15 29.19
N THR A 230 64.26 -19.35 29.75
CA THR A 230 63.02 -19.59 29.00
C THR A 230 62.17 -18.33 28.81
N GLY A 231 62.41 -17.31 29.63
CA GLY A 231 61.55 -16.10 29.67
C GLY A 231 60.18 -16.35 30.35
N GLU A 232 59.98 -17.51 30.96
CA GLU A 232 58.75 -17.84 31.69
C GLU A 232 58.62 -16.95 32.95
N ILE A 233 57.41 -16.46 33.22
CA ILE A 233 57.10 -15.64 34.36
C ILE A 233 56.01 -16.35 35.16
N VAL A 234 56.37 -16.90 36.34
CA VAL A 234 55.45 -17.57 37.24
C VAL A 234 55.12 -16.68 38.42
N SER A 235 53.83 -16.35 38.57
CA SER A 235 53.29 -15.55 39.64
C SER A 235 53.41 -16.34 40.96
N GLN A 236 53.72 -15.67 42.08
CA GLN A 236 53.83 -16.24 43.37
C GLN A 236 53.30 -15.28 44.49
N ALA A 237 53.22 -15.76 45.71
CA ALA A 237 52.80 -14.93 46.84
C ALA A 237 53.90 -13.90 47.15
N GLY A 238 53.53 -12.64 47.22
CA GLY A 238 54.41 -11.55 47.65
C GLY A 238 54.52 -11.41 49.16
N ASN A 239 55.58 -10.79 49.62
CA ASN A 239 55.74 -10.42 51.04
C ASN A 239 54.97 -9.13 51.36
N GLY A 240 54.11 -9.18 52.44
CA GLY A 240 53.35 -8.00 52.87
C GLY A 240 52.20 -7.63 51.89
N GLN A 241 51.71 -6.40 52.02
CA GLN A 241 50.59 -5.90 51.24
C GLN A 241 50.97 -5.69 49.75
N ALA A 242 50.06 -6.05 48.86
CA ALA A 242 50.24 -5.81 47.44
C ALA A 242 50.29 -4.30 47.15
N PRO A 243 51.12 -3.86 46.18
CA PRO A 243 51.14 -2.47 45.79
C PRO A 243 49.82 -2.11 45.12
N GLU A 244 49.40 -0.85 45.21
CA GLU A 244 48.19 -0.38 44.47
C GLU A 244 48.44 -0.39 42.96
N VAL A 245 49.66 -0.07 42.53
CA VAL A 245 50.08 -0.02 41.13
C VAL A 245 51.38 -0.78 40.95
N ALA A 246 51.40 -1.70 40.01
CA ALA A 246 52.59 -2.51 39.70
C ALA A 246 53.57 -1.79 38.77
N ILE A 247 53.08 -1.08 37.77
CA ILE A 247 53.87 -0.23 36.89
C ILE A 247 53.18 1.13 36.83
N ASP A 248 53.92 2.17 37.22
CA ASP A 248 53.39 3.53 37.23
C ASP A 248 54.33 4.45 36.48
N THR A 249 53.93 5.00 35.36
CA THR A 249 54.56 6.07 34.66
C THR A 249 53.91 7.40 35.04
N ALA A 250 54.35 8.03 36.13
CA ALA A 250 53.78 9.27 36.63
C ALA A 250 53.68 10.34 35.54
N ALA A 251 52.97 11.45 35.78
CA ALA A 251 52.71 12.50 34.77
C ALA A 251 53.99 13.13 34.19
N LEU A 252 55.13 13.05 34.84
CA LEU A 252 56.43 13.55 34.39
C LEU A 252 57.38 12.45 33.88
N GLY A 253 57.00 11.17 34.05
CA GLY A 253 57.78 10.03 33.56
C GLY A 253 57.31 9.57 32.16
N GLY A 254 58.02 8.64 31.59
CA GLY A 254 57.71 8.02 30.31
C GLY A 254 58.76 6.98 29.92
N MET A 255 58.38 6.11 28.97
CA MET A 255 59.28 5.12 28.38
C MET A 255 59.47 5.41 26.89
N TYR A 256 60.68 5.55 26.49
CA TYR A 256 61.08 5.86 25.13
C TYR A 256 62.10 4.82 24.66
N ALA A 257 61.64 3.81 23.95
CA ALA A 257 62.51 2.70 23.51
C ALA A 257 62.26 2.31 22.05
N GLY A 258 63.18 1.52 21.49
CA GLY A 258 62.93 0.89 20.20
C GLY A 258 61.79 -0.09 20.30
N LYS A 259 61.76 -0.93 21.33
CA LYS A 259 60.73 -1.96 21.64
C LYS A 259 60.45 -2.01 23.12
N ILE A 260 59.17 -2.16 23.47
CA ILE A 260 58.72 -2.14 24.87
C ILE A 260 57.85 -3.36 25.15
N ARG A 261 58.20 -4.13 26.19
CA ARG A 261 57.42 -5.25 26.68
C ARG A 261 57.14 -5.09 28.21
N LEU A 262 55.92 -5.04 28.58
CA LEU A 262 55.45 -4.89 29.96
C LEU A 262 54.63 -6.07 30.41
N VAL A 263 54.88 -6.61 31.57
CA VAL A 263 54.11 -7.70 32.17
C VAL A 263 53.85 -7.33 33.64
N SER A 264 52.57 -7.40 34.05
CA SER A 264 52.15 -7.26 35.44
C SER A 264 51.33 -8.47 35.85
N THR A 265 51.83 -9.28 36.77
CA THR A 265 51.28 -10.60 37.09
C THR A 265 50.44 -10.67 38.35
N GLU A 266 50.61 -9.71 39.27
CA GLU A 266 49.87 -9.76 40.56
C GLU A 266 48.41 -9.39 40.34
N GLN A 267 47.51 -10.28 40.78
CA GLN A 267 46.10 -10.13 40.57
C GLN A 267 45.53 -8.86 41.27
N GLY A 268 44.72 -8.10 40.57
CA GLY A 268 44.07 -6.88 41.12
C GLY A 268 44.97 -5.64 41.20
N VAL A 269 46.29 -5.78 40.99
CA VAL A 269 47.25 -4.67 41.03
C VAL A 269 47.20 -3.91 39.71
N GLY A 270 47.00 -2.59 39.79
CA GLY A 270 46.86 -1.71 38.61
C GLY A 270 48.15 -1.44 37.86
N VAL A 271 48.05 -0.97 36.65
CA VAL A 271 49.09 -0.46 35.79
C VAL A 271 48.68 0.91 35.25
N ASN A 272 49.51 1.92 35.47
CA ASN A 272 49.30 3.27 34.93
C ASN A 272 50.42 3.56 33.92
N LEU A 273 50.08 3.69 32.66
CA LEU A 273 50.99 4.03 31.57
C LEU A 273 50.67 5.40 30.99
N ALA A 274 51.68 6.28 30.97
CA ALA A 274 51.60 7.54 30.26
C ALA A 274 52.94 7.81 29.57
N ASN A 275 52.90 8.44 28.37
CA ASN A 275 54.06 8.80 27.55
C ASN A 275 54.96 7.59 27.23
N VAL A 276 54.37 6.49 26.77
CA VAL A 276 55.12 5.28 26.39
C VAL A 276 55.30 5.19 24.89
N VAL A 277 56.51 5.24 24.41
CA VAL A 277 56.86 5.33 22.98
C VAL A 277 57.83 4.24 22.57
N ALA A 278 57.35 3.27 21.78
CA ALA A 278 58.19 2.27 21.11
C ALA A 278 58.56 2.75 19.68
N LYS A 279 59.80 3.25 19.49
CA LYS A 279 60.16 3.98 18.29
C LYS A 279 60.44 3.13 17.06
N GLN A 280 60.73 1.84 17.22
CA GLN A 280 61.12 0.95 16.10
C GLN A 280 60.34 -0.33 16.02
N GLY A 281 59.69 -0.75 17.09
CA GLY A 281 58.95 -2.03 17.19
C GLY A 281 57.65 -1.91 17.97
N ASP A 282 57.29 -3.01 18.59
CA ASP A 282 56.01 -3.19 19.28
C ASP A 282 56.05 -2.64 20.71
N LEU A 283 54.88 -2.20 21.16
CA LEU A 283 54.57 -1.99 22.55
C LEU A 283 53.57 -3.09 23.01
N THR A 284 53.98 -3.91 23.96
CA THR A 284 53.13 -4.96 24.53
C THR A 284 52.98 -4.82 26.04
N LEU A 285 51.78 -4.95 26.55
CA LEU A 285 51.48 -5.02 27.98
C LEU A 285 50.51 -6.16 28.27
N ASP A 286 50.91 -7.04 29.20
CA ASP A 286 50.00 -8.01 29.81
C ASP A 286 49.90 -7.72 31.31
N ALA A 287 48.68 -7.48 31.80
CA ALA A 287 48.43 -7.12 33.20
C ALA A 287 47.29 -7.96 33.81
N ASN A 288 47.50 -8.45 35.01
CA ASN A 288 46.46 -9.15 35.81
C ASN A 288 45.51 -8.23 36.57
N GLY A 289 45.72 -6.90 36.51
CA GLY A 289 44.87 -5.93 37.18
C GLY A 289 44.40 -4.83 36.22
N ARG A 290 43.86 -3.75 36.75
CA ARG A 290 43.36 -2.62 35.99
C ARG A 290 44.50 -1.92 35.23
N VAL A 291 44.28 -1.53 34.00
CA VAL A 291 45.24 -0.75 33.20
C VAL A 291 44.66 0.65 32.92
N ARG A 292 45.47 1.67 33.14
CA ARG A 292 45.25 3.03 32.64
C ARG A 292 46.32 3.32 31.58
N LEU A 293 45.87 3.61 30.37
CA LEU A 293 46.76 3.90 29.22
C LEU A 293 46.53 5.31 28.71
N ARG A 294 47.58 6.10 28.64
CA ARG A 294 47.52 7.47 28.14
C ARG A 294 48.73 7.82 27.30
N ASP A 295 48.53 8.55 26.21
CA ASP A 295 49.61 9.13 25.36
C ASP A 295 50.69 8.10 25.03
N SER A 296 50.29 7.01 24.40
CA SER A 296 51.18 5.89 24.10
C SER A 296 51.29 5.62 22.60
N SER A 297 52.47 5.29 22.11
CA SER A 297 52.68 5.02 20.68
C SER A 297 53.70 3.95 20.40
N SER A 298 53.55 3.28 19.26
CA SER A 298 54.48 2.30 18.75
C SER A 298 54.68 2.43 17.23
N ALA A 299 55.92 2.24 16.78
CA ALA A 299 56.22 2.14 15.34
C ALA A 299 55.73 0.79 14.73
N GLY A 300 55.72 -0.27 15.54
CA GLY A 300 55.12 -1.57 15.25
C GLY A 300 53.72 -1.68 15.79
N ASN A 301 53.36 -2.85 16.32
CA ASN A 301 52.05 -3.09 16.94
C ASN A 301 51.95 -2.56 18.36
N LEU A 302 50.78 -2.13 18.78
CA LEU A 302 50.44 -1.77 20.14
C LEU A 302 49.42 -2.78 20.70
N GLN A 303 49.87 -3.60 21.66
CA GLN A 303 49.00 -4.60 22.28
C GLN A 303 48.93 -4.39 23.81
N VAL A 304 47.76 -4.16 24.33
CA VAL A 304 47.51 -4.06 25.79
C VAL A 304 46.41 -5.03 26.18
N SER A 305 46.75 -5.89 27.13
CA SER A 305 45.82 -6.89 27.68
C SER A 305 45.73 -6.67 29.19
N SER A 306 44.53 -6.57 29.70
CA SER A 306 44.18 -6.43 31.10
C SER A 306 43.19 -7.54 31.50
N GLN A 307 43.45 -8.27 32.57
CA GLN A 307 42.45 -9.19 33.12
C GLN A 307 41.32 -8.45 33.88
N GLY A 308 41.59 -7.21 34.31
CA GLY A 308 40.59 -6.29 34.87
C GLY A 308 40.06 -5.27 33.87
N ASP A 309 39.86 -4.05 34.32
CA ASP A 309 39.44 -2.89 33.51
C ASP A 309 40.61 -2.32 32.71
N LEU A 310 40.32 -1.71 31.58
CA LEU A 310 41.26 -0.93 30.79
C LEU A 310 40.68 0.46 30.52
N ALA A 311 41.33 1.50 31.01
CA ALA A 311 40.99 2.87 30.70
C ALA A 311 41.99 3.49 29.73
N ALA A 312 41.53 3.98 28.59
CA ALA A 312 42.33 4.62 27.56
C ALA A 312 41.99 6.11 27.45
N THR A 313 43.01 6.98 27.45
CA THR A 313 42.83 8.44 27.30
C THR A 313 43.97 9.03 26.46
N GLY A 314 43.78 10.25 25.90
CA GLY A 314 44.80 10.91 25.08
C GLY A 314 45.08 10.17 23.76
N THR A 315 46.33 10.28 23.29
CA THR A 315 46.75 9.70 21.98
C THR A 315 47.31 8.27 22.12
N ILE A 316 46.71 7.33 21.41
CA ILE A 316 47.19 5.92 21.34
C ILE A 316 47.38 5.57 19.89
N HIS A 317 48.60 5.68 19.42
CA HIS A 317 48.95 5.52 18.00
C HIS A 317 49.85 4.31 17.73
N SER A 318 49.55 3.57 16.68
CA SER A 318 50.38 2.46 16.22
C SER A 318 50.70 2.55 14.75
N GLY A 319 51.98 2.33 14.42
CA GLY A 319 52.44 2.13 13.04
C GLY A 319 52.06 0.79 12.43
N GLY A 320 51.60 -0.17 13.24
CA GLY A 320 51.02 -1.45 12.90
C GLY A 320 49.61 -1.54 13.42
N ALA A 321 49.26 -2.65 14.07
CA ALA A 321 47.94 -2.92 14.66
C ALA A 321 47.85 -2.39 16.09
N VAL A 322 46.63 -1.98 16.48
CA VAL A 322 46.25 -1.73 17.89
C VAL A 322 45.37 -2.84 18.41
N LYS A 323 45.75 -3.41 19.53
CA LYS A 323 44.93 -4.39 20.25
C LYS A 323 44.77 -4.00 21.71
N LEU A 324 43.55 -3.61 22.12
CA LEU A 324 43.23 -3.30 23.49
C LEU A 324 42.23 -4.35 23.99
N ALA A 325 42.58 -5.12 25.02
CA ALA A 325 41.76 -6.16 25.58
C ALA A 325 41.59 -5.99 27.10
N ALA A 326 40.37 -5.96 27.57
CA ALA A 326 40.02 -5.94 28.97
C ALA A 326 39.18 -7.18 29.34
N GLY A 327 39.49 -7.77 30.48
CA GLY A 327 38.71 -8.89 30.99
C GLY A 327 37.33 -8.49 31.50
N SER A 328 37.19 -7.21 31.93
CA SER A 328 35.95 -6.66 32.45
C SER A 328 35.49 -5.46 31.59
N GLU A 329 35.91 -4.26 31.89
CA GLU A 329 35.47 -3.05 31.19
C GLU A 329 36.61 -2.37 30.46
N LEU A 330 36.34 -1.93 29.20
CA LEU A 330 37.21 -1.06 28.45
C LEU A 330 36.52 0.31 28.32
N THR A 331 37.13 1.31 28.94
CA THR A 331 36.67 2.69 28.85
C THR A 331 37.67 3.51 28.06
N ALA A 332 37.22 4.13 26.98
CA ALA A 332 37.98 5.12 26.25
C ALA A 332 37.27 6.47 26.33
N GLN A 333 37.93 7.46 26.94
CA GLN A 333 37.36 8.77 27.16
C GLN A 333 38.38 9.82 26.70
N ASP A 334 37.94 10.78 25.89
CA ASP A 334 38.79 11.82 25.31
C ASP A 334 40.07 11.23 24.69
N ALA A 335 39.90 10.10 23.97
CA ALA A 335 41.01 9.34 23.40
C ALA A 335 41.03 9.41 21.86
N ASP A 336 42.24 9.45 21.30
CA ASP A 336 42.51 9.29 19.87
C ASP A 336 43.32 8.01 19.64
N ILE A 337 42.64 6.95 19.19
CA ILE A 337 43.21 5.63 18.97
C ILE A 337 43.42 5.44 17.47
N ALA A 338 44.69 5.40 17.00
CA ALA A 338 45.00 5.28 15.59
C ALA A 338 45.95 4.10 15.31
N ALA A 339 45.51 3.22 14.41
CA ALA A 339 46.31 2.12 13.89
C ALA A 339 46.52 2.29 12.38
N LYS A 340 47.77 2.12 11.87
CA LYS A 340 47.96 2.01 10.41
C LYS A 340 47.50 0.66 9.86
N GLY A 341 47.55 -0.39 10.68
CA GLY A 341 46.93 -1.70 10.41
C GLY A 341 45.54 -1.84 11.05
N ASP A 342 45.27 -3.01 11.56
CA ASP A 342 43.97 -3.32 12.21
C ASP A 342 43.88 -2.72 13.64
N ALA A 343 42.70 -2.37 14.06
CA ALA A 343 42.42 -1.99 15.44
C ALA A 343 41.38 -2.94 16.06
N THR A 344 41.71 -3.56 17.18
CA THR A 344 40.82 -4.47 17.90
C THR A 344 40.68 -4.00 19.35
N LEU A 345 39.46 -3.71 19.74
CA LEU A 345 39.07 -3.41 21.13
C LEU A 345 38.16 -4.54 21.60
N LYS A 346 38.55 -5.21 22.69
CA LYS A 346 37.83 -6.36 23.24
C LYS A 346 37.64 -6.21 24.73
N ALA A 347 36.39 -6.38 25.18
CA ALA A 347 36.06 -6.42 26.61
C ALA A 347 34.72 -7.14 26.86
N ARG A 348 34.33 -7.31 28.11
CA ARG A 348 32.98 -7.67 28.47
C ARG A 348 32.03 -6.47 28.26
N VAL A 349 32.42 -5.28 28.71
CA VAL A 349 31.72 -4.00 28.51
C VAL A 349 32.69 -3.02 27.86
N GLN A 350 32.25 -2.25 26.87
CA GLN A 350 33.03 -1.18 26.24
C GLN A 350 32.27 0.14 26.30
N GLN A 351 32.94 1.19 26.74
CA GLN A 351 32.43 2.55 26.78
C GLN A 351 33.41 3.47 26.06
N LEU A 352 33.01 3.98 24.92
CA LEU A 352 33.77 4.95 24.11
C LEU A 352 33.06 6.29 24.13
N GLN A 353 33.65 7.30 24.80
CA GLN A 353 33.04 8.62 24.91
C GLN A 353 34.02 9.70 24.44
N ARG A 354 33.63 10.58 23.55
CA ARG A 354 34.46 11.59 22.91
C ARG A 354 35.78 10.98 22.38
N THR A 355 35.68 9.80 21.80
CA THR A 355 36.80 8.96 21.37
C THR A 355 36.79 8.81 19.87
N ARG A 356 37.93 9.08 19.27
CA ARG A 356 38.21 8.73 17.88
C ARG A 356 38.96 7.41 17.83
N VAL A 357 38.47 6.49 17.00
CA VAL A 357 39.22 5.27 16.68
C VAL A 357 39.37 5.18 15.19
N SER A 358 40.63 5.18 14.70
CA SER A 358 40.94 5.06 13.29
C SER A 358 41.83 3.83 13.00
N SER A 359 41.47 3.09 11.95
CA SER A 359 42.20 1.90 11.52
C SER A 359 42.44 1.99 10.00
N GLY A 360 43.67 1.71 9.55
CA GLY A 360 43.95 1.57 8.13
C GLY A 360 43.50 0.25 7.52
N GLY A 361 43.12 -0.72 8.34
CA GLY A 361 42.50 -2.00 8.00
C GLY A 361 41.17 -2.21 8.70
N THR A 362 41.02 -3.35 9.37
CA THR A 362 39.84 -3.72 10.12
C THR A 362 39.78 -3.03 11.48
N LEU A 363 38.65 -2.36 11.76
CA LEU A 363 38.32 -1.93 13.11
C LEU A 363 37.33 -2.93 13.71
N ALA A 364 37.74 -3.67 14.72
CA ALA A 364 36.92 -4.67 15.41
C ALA A 364 36.62 -4.24 16.87
N LEU A 365 35.37 -4.02 17.19
CA LEU A 365 34.87 -3.77 18.55
C LEU A 365 34.11 -5.00 19.00
N GLN A 366 34.62 -5.70 20.00
CA GLN A 366 34.06 -6.96 20.49
C GLN A 366 33.71 -6.82 21.97
N ALA A 367 32.45 -6.65 22.29
CA ALA A 367 31.95 -6.67 23.65
C ALA A 367 31.07 -7.90 23.89
N ASN A 368 31.24 -8.57 25.03
CA ASN A 368 30.36 -9.70 25.33
C ASN A 368 28.96 -9.21 25.75
N ASP A 369 28.91 -8.19 26.62
CA ASP A 369 27.65 -7.69 27.18
C ASP A 369 27.22 -6.39 26.47
N ALA A 370 27.99 -5.29 26.67
CA ALA A 370 27.57 -3.98 26.18
C ALA A 370 28.70 -3.20 25.49
N LEU A 371 28.36 -2.55 24.37
CA LEU A 371 29.17 -1.58 23.66
C LEU A 371 28.40 -0.27 23.53
N VAL A 372 28.97 0.78 24.14
CA VAL A 372 28.38 2.14 24.10
C VAL A 372 29.37 3.08 23.44
N VAL A 373 28.97 3.76 22.36
CA VAL A 373 29.80 4.73 21.64
C VAL A 373 29.08 6.06 21.57
N ARG A 374 29.63 7.09 22.23
CA ARG A 374 29.01 8.42 22.31
C ARG A 374 30.00 9.51 21.97
N GLU A 375 29.53 10.51 21.22
CA GLU A 375 30.30 11.72 20.90
C GLU A 375 31.69 11.44 20.32
N GLY A 376 31.81 10.39 19.48
CA GLY A 376 33.07 9.92 18.93
C GLY A 376 33.03 9.70 17.42
N GLU A 377 34.15 9.22 16.90
CA GLU A 377 34.29 8.84 15.49
C GLU A 377 35.00 7.50 15.37
N LEU A 378 34.42 6.56 14.64
CA LEU A 378 35.02 5.26 14.36
C LEU A 378 35.26 5.15 12.84
N GLN A 379 36.50 4.92 12.45
CA GLN A 379 36.90 4.86 11.05
C GLN A 379 37.78 3.65 10.77
N GLY A 380 37.53 2.95 9.64
CA GLY A 380 38.32 1.84 9.20
C GLY A 380 38.10 1.53 7.71
N GLU A 381 38.84 0.60 7.15
CA GLU A 381 38.52 0.02 5.85
C GLU A 381 37.31 -0.91 6.04
N THR A 382 37.35 -1.74 7.06
CA THR A 382 36.21 -2.58 7.52
C THR A 382 35.95 -2.28 9.00
N LEU A 383 34.69 -2.15 9.39
CA LEU A 383 34.27 -1.95 10.77
C LEU A 383 33.33 -3.06 11.19
N HIS A 384 33.70 -3.79 12.24
CA HIS A 384 32.89 -4.81 12.86
C HIS A 384 32.67 -4.47 14.34
N ALA A 385 31.42 -4.33 14.73
CA ALA A 385 31.05 -4.12 16.12
C ALA A 385 30.08 -5.21 16.57
N THR A 386 30.42 -5.93 17.64
CA THR A 386 29.62 -7.04 18.18
C THR A 386 29.40 -6.87 19.67
N ALA A 387 28.15 -7.03 20.14
CA ALA A 387 27.80 -6.99 21.55
C ALA A 387 26.46 -7.71 21.80
N GLN A 388 26.08 -7.95 23.06
CA GLN A 388 24.68 -8.23 23.37
C GLN A 388 23.84 -6.95 23.27
N GLN A 389 24.36 -5.86 23.84
CA GLN A 389 23.74 -4.53 23.75
C GLN A 389 24.71 -3.57 23.08
N LEU A 390 24.29 -2.95 21.98
CA LEU A 390 25.07 -1.97 21.24
C LEU A 390 24.30 -0.66 21.14
N ASP A 391 24.83 0.40 21.75
CA ASP A 391 24.30 1.77 21.66
C ASP A 391 25.34 2.68 21.01
N THR A 392 25.05 3.18 19.81
CA THR A 392 25.94 4.11 19.11
C THR A 392 25.22 5.40 18.74
N GLN A 393 25.82 6.51 19.22
CA GLN A 393 25.37 7.88 18.93
C GLN A 393 26.43 8.66 18.16
N SER A 394 27.45 7.96 17.66
CA SER A 394 28.66 8.53 17.04
C SER A 394 28.69 8.32 15.53
N ALA A 395 29.68 8.92 14.88
CA ALA A 395 29.96 8.71 13.46
C ALA A 395 30.79 7.43 13.25
N LEU A 396 30.30 6.52 12.45
CA LEU A 396 30.94 5.28 12.05
C LEU A 396 31.16 5.32 10.52
N THR A 397 32.42 5.22 10.09
CA THR A 397 32.75 5.31 8.66
C THR A 397 33.70 4.19 8.28
N ALA A 398 33.32 3.35 7.32
CA ALA A 398 34.17 2.34 6.72
C ALA A 398 33.66 1.98 5.33
N LYS A 399 34.48 1.24 4.56
CA LYS A 399 33.99 0.66 3.29
C LYS A 399 32.91 -0.38 3.57
N ASP A 400 33.18 -1.29 4.50
CA ASP A 400 32.23 -2.28 4.94
C ASP A 400 31.95 -2.13 6.45
N VAL A 401 30.71 -1.90 6.82
CA VAL A 401 30.27 -1.75 8.22
C VAL A 401 29.36 -2.89 8.60
N THR A 402 29.68 -3.57 9.68
CA THR A 402 28.81 -4.60 10.28
C THR A 402 28.59 -4.29 11.75
N LEU A 403 27.34 -4.06 12.13
CA LEU A 403 26.93 -3.93 13.52
C LEU A 403 26.07 -5.14 13.87
N GLN A 404 26.43 -5.86 14.91
CA GLN A 404 25.74 -7.07 15.35
C GLN A 404 25.49 -7.04 16.85
N ALA A 405 24.22 -7.17 17.26
CA ALA A 405 23.85 -7.22 18.65
C ALA A 405 22.50 -7.93 18.87
N GLU A 406 22.22 -8.36 20.09
CA GLU A 406 20.88 -8.78 20.48
C GLU A 406 19.95 -7.56 20.57
N GLN A 407 20.46 -6.47 21.16
CA GLN A 407 19.79 -5.18 21.18
C GLN A 407 20.70 -4.12 20.56
N LEU A 408 20.28 -3.57 19.44
CA LEU A 408 21.03 -2.53 18.71
C LEU A 408 20.26 -1.22 18.70
N ARG A 409 20.82 -0.20 19.33
CA ARG A 409 20.36 1.19 19.19
C ARG A 409 21.37 1.96 18.37
N GLN A 410 20.95 2.44 17.21
CA GLN A 410 21.77 3.28 16.34
C GLN A 410 21.15 4.67 16.24
N ALA A 411 21.78 5.66 16.90
CA ALA A 411 21.32 7.03 16.92
C ALA A 411 22.29 8.03 16.28
N GLY A 412 23.52 7.59 15.94
CA GLY A 412 24.54 8.42 15.26
C GLY A 412 24.48 8.36 13.74
N GLN A 413 25.63 8.56 13.11
CA GLN A 413 25.79 8.44 11.66
C GLN A 413 26.58 7.18 11.31
N VAL A 414 26.09 6.37 10.40
CA VAL A 414 26.80 5.22 9.85
C VAL A 414 26.96 5.41 8.36
N GLN A 415 28.19 5.35 7.87
CA GLN A 415 28.51 5.52 6.45
C GLN A 415 29.43 4.41 5.96
N GLY A 416 29.06 3.77 4.84
CA GLY A 416 29.87 2.74 4.20
C GLY A 416 29.54 2.55 2.73
N SER A 417 30.31 1.68 2.04
CA SER A 417 29.90 1.14 0.75
C SER A 417 28.86 0.07 0.94
N SER A 418 29.13 -0.87 1.83
CA SER A 418 28.17 -1.87 2.30
C SER A 418 27.96 -1.71 3.80
N VAL A 419 26.71 -1.73 4.24
CA VAL A 419 26.38 -1.67 5.67
C VAL A 419 25.47 -2.84 6.01
N LYS A 420 25.80 -3.57 7.06
CA LYS A 420 24.98 -4.63 7.64
C LYS A 420 24.63 -4.30 9.09
N LEU A 421 23.37 -4.26 9.39
CA LEU A 421 22.84 -4.16 10.77
C LEU A 421 22.14 -5.48 11.10
N ALA A 422 22.69 -6.23 12.05
CA ALA A 422 22.14 -7.51 12.48
C ALA A 422 21.77 -7.44 13.96
N ALA A 423 20.51 -7.72 14.30
CA ALA A 423 20.06 -7.59 15.68
C ALA A 423 18.86 -8.49 16.04
N GLY A 424 18.68 -8.83 17.29
CA GLY A 424 17.39 -9.28 17.78
C GLY A 424 16.39 -8.12 17.75
N ALA A 425 16.68 -7.05 18.47
CA ALA A 425 15.89 -5.82 18.42
C ALA A 425 16.73 -4.65 17.89
N LEU A 426 16.34 -4.09 16.74
CA LEU A 426 16.97 -2.92 16.13
C LEU A 426 16.12 -1.67 16.33
N ARG A 427 16.66 -0.71 17.04
CA ARG A 427 16.13 0.65 17.13
C ARG A 427 17.06 1.62 16.41
N HIS A 428 16.57 2.16 15.32
CA HIS A 428 17.33 3.08 14.49
C HIS A 428 16.74 4.49 14.55
N GLU A 429 17.50 5.43 15.12
CA GLU A 429 17.12 6.83 15.33
C GLU A 429 17.98 7.80 14.51
N GLY A 430 19.15 7.35 14.08
CA GLY A 430 20.15 8.18 13.40
C GLY A 430 20.07 8.15 11.88
N THR A 431 21.25 8.24 11.25
CA THR A 431 21.36 8.16 9.79
C THR A 431 22.34 7.06 9.38
N THR A 432 21.87 6.12 8.62
CA THR A 432 22.72 5.07 8.01
C THR A 432 22.73 5.22 6.50
N ARG A 433 23.91 5.37 5.93
CA ARG A 433 24.12 5.52 4.48
C ARG A 433 25.09 4.46 3.96
N ALA A 434 24.61 3.65 3.04
CA ALA A 434 25.46 2.76 2.26
C ALA A 434 25.54 3.27 0.82
N ALA A 435 26.76 3.39 0.28
CA ALA A 435 26.93 3.83 -1.10
C ALA A 435 26.43 2.77 -2.11
N GLN A 436 26.46 1.50 -1.72
CA GLN A 436 25.94 0.38 -2.51
C GLN A 436 24.78 -0.29 -1.81
N ASN A 437 25.05 -1.20 -0.88
CA ASN A 437 24.03 -2.07 -0.29
C ASN A 437 23.88 -1.86 1.21
N LEU A 438 22.63 -1.81 1.66
CA LEU A 438 22.29 -1.80 3.07
C LEU A 438 21.47 -3.08 3.37
N THR A 439 21.97 -3.86 4.32
CA THR A 439 21.28 -5.08 4.78
C THR A 439 20.89 -4.93 6.25
N ILE A 440 19.65 -5.17 6.55
CA ILE A 440 19.12 -5.25 7.90
C ILE A 440 18.57 -6.66 8.09
N ASP A 441 19.05 -7.32 9.13
CA ASP A 441 18.69 -8.68 9.51
C ASP A 441 18.38 -8.67 11.00
N ALA A 442 17.10 -8.73 11.35
CA ALA A 442 16.68 -8.56 12.74
C ALA A 442 15.41 -9.37 13.08
N THR A 443 15.14 -9.59 14.36
CA THR A 443 13.83 -10.09 14.76
C THR A 443 12.82 -8.96 14.72
N THR A 444 13.19 -7.77 15.24
CA THR A 444 12.31 -6.60 15.21
C THR A 444 13.07 -5.34 14.78
N LEU A 445 12.39 -4.45 14.04
CA LEU A 445 12.90 -3.14 13.63
C LEU A 445 11.97 -2.01 14.08
N ASP A 446 12.54 -1.00 14.73
CA ASP A 446 11.93 0.32 14.97
C ASP A 446 12.82 1.39 14.30
N ASN A 447 12.41 1.86 13.12
CA ASN A 447 13.12 2.92 12.41
C ASN A 447 12.43 4.27 12.57
N GLN A 448 13.10 5.20 13.24
CA GLN A 448 12.69 6.59 13.40
C GLN A 448 13.63 7.56 12.67
N GLY A 449 14.77 7.05 12.17
CA GLY A 449 15.80 7.81 11.48
C GLY A 449 15.78 7.62 9.97
N THR A 450 16.95 7.77 9.34
CA THR A 450 17.12 7.64 7.88
C THR A 450 18.02 6.48 7.55
N LEU A 451 17.51 5.52 6.80
CA LEU A 451 18.22 4.39 6.21
C LEU A 451 18.31 4.58 4.69
N LYS A 452 19.53 4.71 4.17
CA LYS A 452 19.74 5.00 2.75
C LYS A 452 20.80 4.10 2.11
N SER A 453 20.47 3.54 0.97
CA SER A 453 21.42 2.83 0.11
C SER A 453 21.48 3.44 -1.29
N GLY A 454 22.67 3.44 -1.90
CA GLY A 454 22.85 3.90 -3.27
C GLY A 454 22.36 2.90 -4.31
N GLN A 455 22.30 1.62 -3.97
CA GLN A 455 21.80 0.56 -4.85
C GLN A 455 20.65 -0.20 -4.20
N ALA A 456 20.92 -1.28 -3.50
CA ALA A 456 19.90 -2.13 -2.92
C ALA A 456 19.82 -2.01 -1.40
N MET A 457 18.59 -2.07 -0.89
CA MET A 457 18.32 -2.20 0.53
C MET A 457 17.51 -3.47 0.77
N SER A 458 17.99 -4.29 1.69
CA SER A 458 17.30 -5.50 2.13
C SER A 458 17.00 -5.41 3.62
N VAL A 459 15.75 -5.54 3.98
CA VAL A 459 15.26 -5.57 5.36
C VAL A 459 14.58 -6.93 5.55
N VAL A 460 15.19 -7.80 6.33
CA VAL A 460 14.67 -9.12 6.66
C VAL A 460 14.43 -9.18 8.15
N LEU A 461 13.17 -9.44 8.51
CA LEU A 461 12.74 -9.47 9.90
C LEU A 461 12.03 -10.79 10.20
N GLU A 462 12.38 -11.43 11.30
CA GLU A 462 11.72 -12.66 11.73
C GLU A 462 10.29 -12.40 12.19
N GLU A 463 10.03 -11.26 12.84
CA GLU A 463 8.71 -10.90 13.35
C GLU A 463 8.16 -9.65 12.71
N ARG A 464 8.52 -8.47 13.21
CA ARG A 464 7.84 -7.21 12.89
C ARG A 464 8.79 -6.05 12.61
N GLY A 465 8.34 -5.14 11.75
CA GLY A 465 9.00 -3.87 11.49
C GLY A 465 8.07 -2.68 11.63
N TYR A 466 8.60 -1.61 12.19
CA TYR A 466 7.97 -0.30 12.25
C TYR A 466 8.89 0.74 11.61
N ASN A 467 8.34 1.53 10.68
CA ASN A 467 9.05 2.63 10.04
C ASN A 467 8.29 3.95 10.19
N ALA A 468 8.78 4.81 11.08
CA ALA A 468 8.33 6.20 11.19
C ALA A 468 9.31 7.18 10.52
N GLY A 469 10.50 6.72 10.14
CA GLY A 469 11.54 7.50 9.47
C GLY A 469 11.57 7.29 7.95
N GLU A 470 12.75 7.33 7.37
CA GLU A 470 12.96 7.19 5.92
C GLU A 470 13.74 5.91 5.57
N LEU A 471 13.22 5.15 4.62
CA LEU A 471 13.91 4.08 3.89
C LEU A 471 14.08 4.52 2.44
N SER A 472 15.31 4.61 1.96
CA SER A 472 15.60 5.08 0.61
C SER A 472 16.64 4.19 -0.07
N ALA A 473 16.26 3.55 -1.18
CA ALA A 473 17.17 2.75 -2.00
C ALA A 473 17.31 3.34 -3.40
N GLY A 474 18.54 3.42 -3.91
CA GLY A 474 18.79 3.93 -5.25
C GLY A 474 18.17 3.06 -6.35
N ASN A 475 18.13 1.73 -6.15
CA ASN A 475 17.54 0.78 -7.07
C ASN A 475 16.36 0.03 -6.42
N ASN A 476 16.68 -0.97 -5.59
CA ASN A 476 15.67 -1.90 -5.07
C ASN A 476 15.59 -1.85 -3.54
N LEU A 477 14.40 -1.86 -3.02
CA LEU A 477 14.09 -2.02 -1.60
C LEU A 477 13.29 -3.31 -1.42
N ALA A 478 13.87 -4.28 -0.73
CA ALA A 478 13.19 -5.50 -0.34
C ALA A 478 12.93 -5.48 1.17
N ILE A 479 11.68 -5.67 1.55
CA ILE A 479 11.25 -5.75 2.95
C ILE A 479 10.52 -7.07 3.14
N GLN A 480 11.01 -7.88 4.02
CA GLN A 480 10.37 -9.14 4.44
C GLN A 480 10.21 -9.13 5.96
N ALA A 481 8.99 -9.24 6.43
CA ALA A 481 8.70 -9.38 7.85
C ALA A 481 7.84 -10.65 8.07
N GLY A 482 8.17 -11.43 9.08
CA GLY A 482 7.48 -12.70 9.33
C GLY A 482 6.02 -12.51 9.69
N THR A 483 5.69 -11.49 10.49
CA THR A 483 4.32 -11.25 10.93
C THR A 483 3.77 -9.91 10.46
N ARG A 484 4.44 -8.79 10.77
CA ARG A 484 3.88 -7.47 10.56
C ARG A 484 4.90 -6.44 10.06
N TRP A 485 4.51 -5.69 9.05
CA TRP A 485 5.15 -4.44 8.65
C TRP A 485 4.22 -3.27 8.87
N GLU A 486 4.69 -2.25 9.57
CA GLU A 486 3.95 -1.03 9.82
C GLU A 486 4.78 0.19 9.42
N GLN A 487 4.23 1.00 8.53
CA GLN A 487 4.78 2.31 8.19
C GLN A 487 3.90 3.37 8.82
N GLY A 488 4.47 4.14 9.75
CA GLY A 488 3.77 5.22 10.44
C GLY A 488 3.41 6.38 9.49
N GLU A 489 2.61 7.32 9.94
CA GLU A 489 2.13 8.45 9.12
C GLU A 489 3.27 9.34 8.57
N GLN A 490 4.36 9.48 9.30
CA GLN A 490 5.55 10.23 8.87
C GLN A 490 6.55 9.37 8.10
N GLY A 491 6.35 8.05 8.10
CA GLY A 491 7.25 7.09 7.47
C GLY A 491 7.30 7.24 5.96
N LYS A 492 8.50 7.15 5.40
CA LYS A 492 8.74 7.21 3.96
C LYS A 492 9.56 6.02 3.51
N SER A 493 9.14 5.38 2.43
CA SER A 493 9.89 4.30 1.81
C SER A 493 9.94 4.52 0.30
N HIS A 494 11.16 4.71 -0.23
CA HIS A 494 11.37 5.01 -1.65
C HIS A 494 12.43 4.10 -2.26
N ALA A 495 12.21 3.72 -3.52
CA ALA A 495 13.21 3.02 -4.32
C ALA A 495 13.24 3.57 -5.76
N GLY A 496 14.42 3.62 -6.36
CA GLY A 496 14.58 4.11 -7.73
C GLY A 496 13.99 3.17 -8.80
N GLN A 497 13.83 1.88 -8.49
CA GLN A 497 13.30 0.90 -9.45
C GLN A 497 12.15 0.08 -8.86
N ARG A 498 12.36 -0.63 -7.75
CA ARG A 498 11.40 -1.58 -7.22
C ARG A 498 11.35 -1.58 -5.69
N ILE A 499 10.15 -1.64 -5.14
CA ILE A 499 9.90 -2.04 -3.75
C ILE A 499 9.20 -3.39 -3.77
N GLN A 500 9.75 -4.33 -3.03
CA GLN A 500 9.12 -5.61 -2.73
C GLN A 500 8.87 -5.68 -1.23
N LEU A 501 7.62 -5.83 -0.84
CA LEU A 501 7.22 -5.88 0.56
C LEU A 501 6.41 -7.14 0.82
N GLN A 502 6.86 -7.95 1.76
CA GLN A 502 6.21 -9.19 2.15
C GLN A 502 6.04 -9.26 3.67
N ALA A 503 4.80 -9.46 4.13
CA ALA A 503 4.49 -9.75 5.53
C ALA A 503 3.09 -10.38 5.66
N GLN A 504 2.75 -10.93 6.82
CA GLN A 504 1.36 -11.38 7.03
C GLN A 504 0.41 -10.18 7.12
N GLN A 505 0.79 -9.16 7.87
CA GLN A 505 0.05 -7.91 8.00
C GLN A 505 0.91 -6.73 7.56
N VAL A 506 0.38 -5.90 6.68
CA VAL A 506 1.02 -4.67 6.20
C VAL A 506 0.12 -3.48 6.47
N SER A 507 0.66 -2.48 7.16
CA SER A 507 -0.02 -1.20 7.42
C SER A 507 0.82 -0.05 6.89
N LEU A 508 0.29 0.73 5.97
CA LEU A 508 0.96 1.84 5.31
C LEU A 508 0.27 3.16 5.66
N GLY A 509 0.79 3.87 6.67
CA GLY A 509 0.29 5.18 7.09
C GLY A 509 0.93 6.36 6.37
N GLY A 510 2.18 6.21 5.91
CA GLY A 510 2.97 7.25 5.24
C GLY A 510 3.14 7.03 3.74
N ASP A 511 4.27 7.52 3.19
CA ASP A 511 4.54 7.50 1.75
C ASP A 511 5.34 6.27 1.32
N LEU A 512 4.84 5.53 0.35
CA LEU A 512 5.54 4.42 -0.31
C LEU A 512 5.66 4.70 -1.81
N GLY A 513 6.87 4.75 -2.36
CA GLY A 513 7.08 5.13 -3.75
C GLY A 513 8.20 4.40 -4.47
N ALA A 514 7.88 3.79 -5.62
CA ALA A 514 8.87 3.24 -6.57
C ALA A 514 8.21 3.02 -7.94
N PRO A 515 8.98 2.97 -9.04
CA PRO A 515 8.43 2.61 -10.35
C PRO A 515 7.66 1.28 -10.34
N THR A 516 8.18 0.27 -9.67
CA THR A 516 7.49 -1.01 -9.48
C THR A 516 7.28 -1.28 -7.99
N LEU A 517 6.05 -1.56 -7.61
CA LEU A 517 5.65 -1.92 -6.25
C LEU A 517 5.01 -3.30 -6.25
N ASP A 518 5.59 -4.22 -5.49
CA ASP A 518 5.05 -5.55 -5.24
C ASP A 518 4.80 -5.73 -3.76
N ILE A 519 3.55 -5.86 -3.37
CA ILE A 519 3.15 -6.04 -1.98
C ILE A 519 2.44 -7.38 -1.86
N ASN A 520 2.96 -8.24 -0.99
CA ASN A 520 2.37 -9.54 -0.69
C ASN A 520 2.04 -9.63 0.81
N ALA A 521 0.76 -9.77 1.12
CA ALA A 521 0.27 -9.80 2.50
C ALA A 521 -1.00 -10.66 2.65
N ASN A 522 -1.29 -11.14 3.86
CA ASN A 522 -2.63 -11.65 4.13
C ASN A 522 -3.60 -10.48 4.34
N GLU A 523 -3.15 -9.45 5.05
CA GLU A 523 -3.91 -8.23 5.31
C GLU A 523 -3.07 -7.00 4.93
N LEU A 524 -3.62 -6.13 4.09
CA LEU A 524 -3.02 -4.86 3.69
C LEU A 524 -3.95 -3.71 4.06
N THR A 525 -3.47 -2.80 4.88
CA THR A 525 -4.17 -1.55 5.20
C THR A 525 -3.34 -0.37 4.69
N VAL A 526 -3.96 0.49 3.91
CA VAL A 526 -3.34 1.71 3.39
C VAL A 526 -4.12 2.92 3.88
N ALA A 527 -3.46 3.79 4.62
CA ALA A 527 -4.00 5.08 5.07
C ALA A 527 -3.22 6.26 4.48
N GLY A 528 -1.96 6.03 4.06
CA GLY A 528 -1.08 7.02 3.46
C GLY A 528 -1.10 7.00 1.92
N LYS A 529 0.06 7.28 1.33
CA LYS A 529 0.21 7.39 -0.13
C LYS A 529 1.10 6.28 -0.68
N VAL A 530 0.59 5.56 -1.67
CA VAL A 530 1.33 4.54 -2.42
C VAL A 530 1.41 4.96 -3.88
N LYS A 531 2.62 5.20 -4.39
CA LYS A 531 2.81 5.70 -5.75
C LYS A 531 3.85 4.90 -6.54
N GLY A 532 3.44 4.42 -7.72
CA GLY A 532 4.32 3.69 -8.63
C GLY A 532 3.92 3.84 -10.10
N ASN A 533 4.67 3.24 -11.01
CA ASN A 533 4.20 3.05 -12.40
C ASN A 533 3.39 1.75 -12.50
N THR A 534 3.91 0.68 -11.91
CA THR A 534 3.23 -0.60 -11.80
C THR A 534 3.10 -0.97 -10.33
N VAL A 535 1.88 -1.19 -9.88
CA VAL A 535 1.57 -1.57 -8.50
C VAL A 535 0.87 -2.93 -8.52
N GLN A 536 1.51 -3.94 -7.95
CA GLN A 536 0.98 -5.29 -7.83
C GLN A 536 0.73 -5.63 -6.37
N LEU A 537 -0.49 -5.98 -6.05
CA LEU A 537 -0.93 -6.28 -4.70
C LEU A 537 -1.48 -7.70 -4.66
N GLN A 538 -0.83 -8.57 -3.92
CA GLN A 538 -1.35 -9.87 -3.53
C GLN A 538 -1.72 -9.78 -2.05
N ALA A 539 -2.96 -9.47 -1.78
CA ALA A 539 -3.42 -9.30 -0.40
C ALA A 539 -4.76 -9.99 -0.21
N GLY A 540 -4.81 -10.93 0.73
CA GLY A 540 -6.06 -11.62 1.06
C GLY A 540 -7.17 -10.63 1.40
N ALA A 541 -6.87 -9.66 2.26
CA ALA A 541 -7.74 -8.53 2.57
C ALA A 541 -7.01 -7.21 2.31
N LEU A 542 -7.59 -6.32 1.50
CA LEU A 542 -7.12 -4.96 1.27
C LEU A 542 -8.12 -3.95 1.84
N THR A 543 -7.66 -3.12 2.76
CA THR A 543 -8.41 -1.94 3.24
C THR A 543 -7.66 -0.68 2.83
N ASN A 544 -8.20 0.07 1.89
CA ASN A 544 -7.64 1.35 1.47
C ASN A 544 -8.45 2.53 1.98
N ARG A 545 -7.83 3.37 2.78
CA ARG A 545 -8.37 4.65 3.27
C ARG A 545 -7.57 5.84 2.74
N GLY A 546 -6.39 5.58 2.16
CA GLY A 546 -5.47 6.55 1.62
C GLY A 546 -5.54 6.68 0.10
N GLU A 547 -4.42 6.97 -0.50
CA GLU A 547 -4.27 7.16 -1.94
C GLU A 547 -3.27 6.15 -2.51
N MET A 548 -3.72 5.34 -3.45
CA MET A 548 -2.85 4.44 -4.22
C MET A 548 -2.92 4.82 -5.70
N GLN A 549 -1.81 5.22 -6.27
CA GLN A 549 -1.70 5.64 -7.65
C GLN A 549 -0.63 4.85 -8.42
N ALA A 550 -1.00 4.33 -9.57
CA ALA A 550 -0.08 3.73 -10.52
C ALA A 550 -0.11 4.47 -11.86
N GLY A 551 1.04 4.94 -12.34
CA GLY A 551 1.15 5.64 -13.62
C GLY A 551 0.82 4.77 -14.84
N GLN A 552 0.83 3.45 -14.69
CA GLN A 552 0.39 2.50 -15.72
C GLN A 552 -0.67 1.56 -15.18
N THR A 553 -0.29 0.58 -14.37
CA THR A 553 -1.19 -0.49 -13.94
C THR A 553 -1.19 -0.63 -12.43
N LEU A 554 -2.37 -0.61 -11.83
CA LEU A 554 -2.62 -1.07 -10.49
C LEU A 554 -3.40 -2.39 -10.56
N ASN A 555 -2.83 -3.43 -9.99
CA ASN A 555 -3.43 -4.76 -9.96
C ASN A 555 -3.55 -5.25 -8.52
N TRP A 556 -4.73 -5.69 -8.12
CA TRP A 556 -4.94 -6.36 -6.85
C TRP A 556 -5.62 -7.71 -7.07
N GLN A 557 -5.14 -8.70 -6.33
CA GLN A 557 -5.76 -10.01 -6.24
C GLN A 557 -5.82 -10.46 -4.78
N GLY A 558 -7.01 -10.87 -4.34
CA GLY A 558 -7.25 -11.33 -2.97
C GLY A 558 -8.69 -11.73 -2.75
N SER A 559 -9.10 -11.90 -1.49
CA SER A 559 -10.48 -12.28 -1.15
C SER A 559 -11.38 -11.07 -0.91
N ARG A 560 -10.89 -10.07 -0.17
CA ARG A 560 -11.72 -8.93 0.23
C ARG A 560 -11.01 -7.60 -0.01
N LEU A 561 -11.71 -6.68 -0.66
CA LEU A 561 -11.28 -5.29 -0.82
C LEU A 561 -12.32 -4.34 -0.23
N VAL A 562 -11.87 -3.43 0.62
CA VAL A 562 -12.66 -2.30 1.12
C VAL A 562 -11.91 -1.01 0.76
N ASN A 563 -12.51 -0.21 -0.09
CA ASN A 563 -11.94 1.08 -0.49
C ASN A 563 -12.82 2.24 -0.02
N SER A 564 -12.29 3.07 0.86
CA SER A 564 -12.86 4.37 1.23
C SER A 564 -11.99 5.55 0.77
N GLY A 565 -10.78 5.28 0.27
CA GLY A 565 -9.86 6.24 -0.31
C GLY A 565 -9.85 6.23 -1.84
N THR A 566 -8.68 6.33 -2.43
CA THR A 566 -8.50 6.32 -3.89
C THR A 566 -7.61 5.16 -4.32
N LEU A 567 -8.06 4.36 -5.29
CA LEU A 567 -7.26 3.42 -6.06
C LEU A 567 -7.27 3.86 -7.52
N GLN A 568 -6.12 4.20 -8.06
CA GLN A 568 -6.00 4.73 -9.41
C GLN A 568 -4.88 4.05 -10.20
N GLY A 569 -5.21 3.57 -11.38
CA GLY A 569 -4.25 3.21 -12.42
C GLY A 569 -4.41 4.17 -13.60
N ASP A 570 -3.40 4.99 -13.92
CA ASP A 570 -3.54 6.02 -14.96
C ASP A 570 -3.81 5.43 -16.35
N LYS A 571 -3.41 4.16 -16.58
CA LYS A 571 -3.85 3.37 -17.73
C LYS A 571 -4.82 2.29 -17.32
N GLN A 572 -4.45 1.43 -16.39
CA GLN A 572 -5.23 0.25 -16.09
C GLN A 572 -5.38 0.03 -14.58
N LEU A 573 -6.61 -0.25 -14.15
CA LEU A 573 -6.95 -0.74 -12.82
C LEU A 573 -7.59 -2.12 -12.94
N VAL A 574 -6.99 -3.12 -12.29
CA VAL A 574 -7.51 -4.50 -12.26
C VAL A 574 -7.67 -4.95 -10.82
N LEU A 575 -8.88 -5.25 -10.40
CA LEU A 575 -9.18 -5.73 -9.05
C LEU A 575 -9.95 -7.04 -9.14
N LYS A 576 -9.39 -8.10 -8.54
CA LYS A 576 -9.98 -9.44 -8.55
C LYS A 576 -10.06 -10.03 -7.16
N GLY A 577 -11.25 -10.48 -6.77
CA GLY A 577 -11.44 -11.09 -5.45
C GLY A 577 -12.82 -11.70 -5.26
N ASP A 578 -13.15 -12.06 -4.01
CA ASP A 578 -14.45 -12.62 -3.69
C ASP A 578 -15.45 -11.51 -3.31
N ALA A 579 -14.98 -10.50 -2.56
CA ALA A 579 -15.81 -9.37 -2.12
C ALA A 579 -15.10 -8.03 -2.34
N LEU A 580 -15.75 -7.11 -3.03
CA LEU A 580 -15.28 -5.75 -3.28
C LEU A 580 -16.31 -4.74 -2.80
N GLN A 581 -15.93 -3.89 -1.86
CA GLN A 581 -16.71 -2.77 -1.36
C GLN A 581 -16.00 -1.46 -1.67
N ASN A 582 -16.66 -0.56 -2.39
CA ASN A 582 -16.13 0.75 -2.72
C ASN A 582 -17.02 1.88 -2.20
N GLN A 583 -16.48 2.66 -1.28
CA GLN A 583 -17.07 3.90 -0.77
C GLN A 583 -16.29 5.13 -1.26
N GLY A 584 -15.06 4.94 -1.74
CA GLY A 584 -14.19 5.97 -2.25
C GLY A 584 -14.16 6.03 -3.79
N THR A 585 -12.99 6.18 -4.36
CA THR A 585 -12.78 6.27 -5.80
C THR A 585 -11.95 5.11 -6.33
N LEU A 586 -12.45 4.46 -7.39
CA LEU A 586 -11.72 3.51 -8.22
C LEU A 586 -11.58 4.12 -9.61
N ALA A 587 -10.37 4.34 -10.08
CA ALA A 587 -10.12 4.97 -11.37
C ALA A 587 -9.13 4.16 -12.22
N GLY A 588 -9.53 3.85 -13.44
CA GLY A 588 -8.64 3.32 -14.47
C GLY A 588 -8.67 4.26 -15.68
N GLY A 589 -7.54 4.83 -16.08
CA GLY A 589 -7.53 5.78 -17.20
C GLY A 589 -8.09 5.12 -18.47
N ASP A 590 -7.34 4.23 -19.09
CA ASP A 590 -7.75 3.56 -20.32
C ASP A 590 -8.76 2.43 -20.04
N SER A 591 -8.51 1.62 -18.99
CA SER A 591 -9.37 0.50 -18.66
C SER A 591 -9.45 0.22 -17.16
N LEU A 592 -10.61 -0.24 -16.75
CA LEU A 592 -10.88 -0.69 -15.41
C LEU A 592 -11.60 -2.04 -15.48
N THR A 593 -11.06 -3.02 -14.79
CA THR A 593 -11.64 -4.36 -14.68
C THR A 593 -11.82 -4.72 -13.21
N LEU A 594 -13.07 -4.90 -12.80
CA LEU A 594 -13.43 -5.40 -11.47
C LEU A 594 -14.07 -6.77 -11.62
N GLN A 595 -13.57 -7.73 -10.91
CA GLN A 595 -14.12 -9.08 -10.87
C GLN A 595 -14.23 -9.54 -9.42
N ALA A 596 -15.46 -9.72 -8.95
CA ALA A 596 -15.70 -10.21 -7.60
C ALA A 596 -17.02 -10.98 -7.52
N ASP A 597 -17.16 -11.95 -6.61
CA ASP A 597 -18.45 -12.59 -6.37
C ASP A 597 -19.49 -11.57 -5.90
N THR A 598 -19.11 -10.73 -4.95
CA THR A 598 -19.93 -9.62 -4.49
C THR A 598 -19.20 -8.29 -4.73
N LEU A 599 -19.84 -7.38 -5.45
CA LEU A 599 -19.35 -6.03 -5.72
C LEU A 599 -20.37 -5.01 -5.22
N ASP A 600 -19.99 -4.22 -4.25
CA ASP A 600 -20.81 -3.16 -3.67
C ASP A 600 -20.14 -1.81 -3.87
N ASN A 601 -20.77 -0.93 -4.64
CA ASN A 601 -20.28 0.40 -4.93
C ASN A 601 -21.22 1.48 -4.40
N GLU A 602 -20.77 2.19 -3.39
CA GLU A 602 -21.40 3.40 -2.86
C GLU A 602 -20.68 4.67 -3.34
N GLY A 603 -19.40 4.54 -3.72
CA GLY A 603 -18.53 5.62 -4.17
C GLY A 603 -18.51 5.83 -5.68
N ARG A 604 -17.36 6.15 -6.22
CA ARG A 604 -17.15 6.41 -7.64
C ARG A 604 -16.25 5.38 -8.29
N ILE A 605 -16.68 4.86 -9.44
CA ILE A 605 -15.88 4.02 -10.34
C ILE A 605 -15.81 4.73 -11.69
N ALA A 606 -14.61 4.96 -12.22
CA ALA A 606 -14.43 5.73 -13.46
C ALA A 606 -13.31 5.19 -14.34
N SER A 607 -13.54 5.10 -15.66
CA SER A 607 -12.54 4.70 -16.65
C SER A 607 -13.01 5.08 -18.07
N GLN A 608 -12.11 4.98 -19.05
CA GLN A 608 -12.51 4.98 -20.47
C GLN A 608 -13.33 3.73 -20.79
N LEU A 609 -12.80 2.57 -20.42
CA LEU A 609 -13.46 1.27 -20.58
C LEU A 609 -13.64 0.65 -19.20
N ALA A 610 -14.85 0.61 -18.68
CA ALA A 610 -15.16 0.02 -17.40
C ALA A 610 -15.88 -1.32 -17.56
N THR A 611 -15.30 -2.39 -17.04
CA THR A 611 -15.87 -3.74 -17.02
C THR A 611 -15.98 -4.22 -15.58
N LEU A 612 -17.18 -4.48 -15.14
CA LEU A 612 -17.50 -4.98 -13.81
C LEU A 612 -18.21 -6.32 -13.92
N ALA A 613 -17.68 -7.33 -13.31
CA ALA A 613 -18.21 -8.68 -13.34
C ALA A 613 -18.31 -9.29 -11.94
N GLY A 614 -19.45 -9.92 -11.63
CA GLY A 614 -19.63 -10.59 -10.34
C GLY A 614 -20.96 -11.32 -10.26
N ARG A 615 -21.11 -12.19 -9.27
CA ARG A 615 -22.43 -12.83 -9.06
C ARG A 615 -23.44 -11.80 -8.57
N GLN A 616 -23.07 -10.97 -7.60
CA GLN A 616 -23.91 -9.90 -7.07
C GLN A 616 -23.20 -8.56 -7.24
N LEU A 617 -23.77 -7.68 -8.04
CA LEU A 617 -23.27 -6.33 -8.22
C LEU A 617 -24.32 -5.32 -7.77
N ARG A 618 -23.99 -4.52 -6.77
CA ARG A 618 -24.83 -3.44 -6.27
C ARG A 618 -24.09 -2.12 -6.44
N SER A 619 -24.77 -1.12 -6.94
CA SER A 619 -24.21 0.23 -7.05
C SER A 619 -25.26 1.29 -6.71
N SER A 620 -25.03 1.98 -5.61
CA SER A 620 -25.74 3.20 -5.23
C SER A 620 -24.94 4.46 -5.56
N GLY A 621 -23.63 4.31 -5.84
CA GLY A 621 -22.72 5.38 -6.24
C GLY A 621 -22.72 5.65 -7.75
N THR A 622 -21.62 6.19 -8.24
CA THR A 622 -21.43 6.54 -9.65
C THR A 622 -20.54 5.55 -10.37
N LEU A 623 -21.02 5.04 -11.49
CA LEU A 623 -20.27 4.24 -12.46
C LEU A 623 -20.09 5.08 -13.74
N LEU A 624 -18.84 5.31 -14.13
CA LEU A 624 -18.49 6.05 -15.33
C LEU A 624 -17.57 5.22 -16.23
N GLY A 625 -18.07 4.88 -17.40
CA GLY A 625 -17.25 4.28 -18.46
C GLY A 625 -17.34 5.18 -19.68
N VAL A 626 -16.38 6.07 -19.92
CA VAL A 626 -16.52 7.12 -20.96
C VAL A 626 -16.87 6.53 -22.32
N SER A 627 -16.10 5.54 -22.81
CA SER A 627 -16.37 4.90 -24.09
C SER A 627 -17.26 3.66 -23.95
N ARG A 628 -17.15 2.93 -22.86
CA ARG A 628 -17.96 1.75 -22.60
C ARG A 628 -18.07 1.46 -21.10
N LEU A 629 -19.27 1.14 -20.67
CA LEU A 629 -19.57 0.63 -19.35
C LEU A 629 -20.25 -0.74 -19.50
N SER A 630 -19.58 -1.81 -19.07
CA SER A 630 -20.08 -3.17 -19.14
C SER A 630 -20.22 -3.76 -17.74
N LEU A 631 -21.42 -4.16 -17.38
CA LEU A 631 -21.76 -4.77 -16.10
C LEU A 631 -22.35 -6.16 -16.32
N THR A 632 -21.75 -7.17 -15.74
CA THR A 632 -22.22 -8.55 -15.87
C THR A 632 -22.31 -9.25 -14.53
N GLY A 633 -23.39 -10.02 -14.32
CA GLY A 633 -23.55 -10.77 -13.08
C GLY A 633 -24.86 -11.55 -13.00
N ASP A 634 -25.03 -12.38 -11.96
CA ASP A 634 -26.32 -13.03 -11.75
C ASP A 634 -27.37 -12.00 -11.29
N GLU A 635 -26.99 -11.11 -10.39
CA GLU A 635 -27.85 -10.06 -9.85
C GLU A 635 -27.18 -8.69 -9.99
N LEU A 636 -27.83 -7.78 -10.71
CA LEU A 636 -27.43 -6.38 -10.83
C LEU A 636 -28.46 -5.49 -10.13
N ALA A 637 -28.05 -4.72 -9.13
CA ALA A 637 -28.88 -3.73 -8.45
C ALA A 637 -28.25 -2.33 -8.59
N LEU A 638 -28.76 -1.54 -9.51
CA LEU A 638 -28.22 -0.25 -9.91
C LEU A 638 -29.17 0.86 -9.44
N THR A 639 -28.88 1.44 -8.27
CA THR A 639 -29.70 2.49 -7.66
C THR A 639 -29.05 3.87 -7.78
N GLY A 640 -27.74 3.94 -8.13
CA GLY A 640 -26.98 5.15 -8.34
C GLY A 640 -26.93 5.62 -9.80
N GLN A 641 -25.83 6.22 -10.19
CA GLN A 641 -25.62 6.77 -11.53
C GLN A 641 -24.74 5.86 -12.40
N GLN A 642 -25.17 5.60 -13.63
CA GLN A 642 -24.41 4.92 -14.66
C GLN A 642 -24.23 5.90 -15.82
N LEU A 643 -23.01 6.31 -16.07
CA LEU A 643 -22.69 7.37 -17.04
C LEU A 643 -21.74 6.82 -18.10
N THR A 644 -22.05 7.03 -19.36
CA THR A 644 -21.17 6.75 -20.48
C THR A 644 -21.51 7.63 -21.69
N ASP A 645 -20.49 8.18 -22.35
CA ASP A 645 -20.68 8.85 -23.63
C ASP A 645 -20.82 7.83 -24.77
N GLY A 646 -20.27 6.63 -24.59
CA GLY A 646 -20.32 5.51 -25.53
C GLY A 646 -21.39 4.48 -25.20
N GLU A 647 -21.00 3.22 -25.04
CA GLU A 647 -21.92 2.09 -24.90
C GLU A 647 -22.13 1.67 -23.43
N LEU A 648 -23.38 1.35 -23.09
CA LEU A 648 -23.75 0.66 -21.86
C LEU A 648 -24.14 -0.77 -22.19
N GLU A 649 -23.55 -1.72 -21.50
CA GLU A 649 -23.90 -3.13 -21.58
C GLU A 649 -24.21 -3.69 -20.20
N LEU A 650 -25.45 -4.18 -20.02
CA LEU A 650 -25.90 -4.82 -18.79
C LEU A 650 -26.26 -6.26 -19.10
N GLY A 651 -25.63 -7.21 -18.45
CA GLY A 651 -25.88 -8.63 -18.61
C GLY A 651 -26.14 -9.31 -17.26
N SER A 652 -27.35 -9.84 -17.05
CA SER A 652 -27.65 -10.47 -15.77
C SER A 652 -28.78 -11.50 -15.83
N ARG A 653 -28.92 -12.28 -14.78
CA ARG A 653 -30.14 -13.07 -14.57
C ARG A 653 -31.23 -12.18 -13.95
N LEU A 654 -30.89 -11.40 -12.94
CA LEU A 654 -31.79 -10.46 -12.28
C LEU A 654 -31.23 -9.04 -12.39
N LEU A 655 -32.01 -8.12 -12.94
CA LEU A 655 -31.65 -6.70 -13.04
C LEU A 655 -32.63 -5.84 -12.27
N LYS A 656 -32.13 -4.99 -11.40
CA LYS A 656 -32.88 -3.88 -10.81
C LYS A 656 -32.20 -2.57 -11.18
N LEU A 657 -32.84 -1.75 -12.00
CA LEU A 657 -32.40 -0.44 -12.42
C LEU A 657 -33.32 0.63 -11.83
N SER A 658 -32.96 1.18 -10.68
CA SER A 658 -33.77 2.19 -9.99
C SER A 658 -33.09 3.57 -9.98
N GLY A 659 -31.82 3.66 -10.43
CA GLY A 659 -31.02 4.88 -10.51
C GLY A 659 -31.15 5.62 -11.84
N GLN A 660 -30.09 6.37 -12.19
CA GLN A 660 -30.00 7.10 -13.45
C GLN A 660 -28.91 6.49 -14.34
N SER A 661 -29.30 6.06 -15.53
CA SER A 661 -28.38 5.63 -16.58
C SER A 661 -28.42 6.63 -17.73
N LEU A 662 -27.33 7.35 -17.93
CA LEU A 662 -27.18 8.33 -19.02
C LEU A 662 -26.12 7.82 -20.00
N VAL A 663 -26.56 7.47 -21.19
CA VAL A 663 -25.77 6.81 -22.23
C VAL A 663 -25.77 7.66 -23.48
N GLY A 664 -24.62 8.16 -23.88
CA GLY A 664 -24.47 8.93 -25.10
C GLY A 664 -24.68 8.09 -26.36
N GLY A 665 -24.28 6.82 -26.31
CA GLY A 665 -24.42 5.86 -27.40
C GLY A 665 -25.52 4.82 -27.16
N LYS A 666 -25.22 3.55 -27.48
CA LYS A 666 -26.16 2.44 -27.37
C LYS A 666 -26.18 1.83 -25.98
N ALA A 667 -27.37 1.61 -25.43
CA ALA A 667 -27.57 0.79 -24.25
C ALA A 667 -28.12 -0.59 -24.65
N ARG A 668 -27.40 -1.65 -24.27
CA ARG A 668 -27.80 -3.05 -24.43
C ARG A 668 -28.04 -3.67 -23.07
N VAL A 669 -29.21 -4.18 -22.85
CA VAL A 669 -29.58 -4.87 -21.62
C VAL A 669 -30.02 -6.29 -21.94
N THR A 670 -29.41 -7.25 -21.27
CA THR A 670 -29.75 -8.67 -21.41
C THR A 670 -30.02 -9.20 -20.00
N ALA A 671 -31.24 -9.71 -19.77
CA ALA A 671 -31.60 -10.28 -18.47
C ALA A 671 -32.67 -11.36 -18.58
N GLU A 672 -32.76 -12.23 -17.56
CA GLU A 672 -33.94 -13.09 -17.43
C GLU A 672 -35.11 -12.29 -16.84
N ARG A 673 -34.83 -11.53 -15.77
CA ARG A 673 -35.81 -10.63 -15.16
C ARG A 673 -35.20 -9.25 -15.00
N GLY A 674 -35.92 -8.22 -15.41
CA GLY A 674 -35.54 -6.84 -15.33
C GLY A 674 -36.60 -5.96 -14.66
N ASN A 675 -36.18 -5.18 -13.68
CA ASN A 675 -37.03 -4.13 -13.11
C ASN A 675 -36.39 -2.77 -13.45
N PHE A 676 -37.14 -1.91 -14.12
CA PHE A 676 -36.73 -0.61 -14.63
C PHE A 676 -37.55 0.51 -13.95
N ASP A 677 -37.25 0.79 -12.67
CA ASP A 677 -37.92 1.84 -11.89
C ASP A 677 -37.20 3.19 -11.97
N GLY A 678 -35.98 3.22 -12.51
CA GLY A 678 -35.16 4.42 -12.65
C GLY A 678 -35.30 5.11 -14.01
N VAL A 679 -34.26 5.87 -14.36
CA VAL A 679 -34.15 6.57 -15.63
C VAL A 679 -33.03 5.97 -16.48
N LEU A 680 -33.35 5.48 -17.65
CA LEU A 680 -32.37 5.04 -18.64
C LEU A 680 -32.54 5.88 -19.91
N LYS A 681 -31.56 6.73 -20.17
CA LYS A 681 -31.49 7.55 -21.40
C LYS A 681 -30.32 7.12 -22.25
N ALA A 682 -30.56 6.86 -23.54
CA ALA A 682 -29.52 6.44 -24.47
C ALA A 682 -29.77 7.01 -25.89
N GLN A 683 -28.75 6.90 -26.76
CA GLN A 683 -28.98 7.13 -28.18
C GLN A 683 -29.90 6.04 -28.75
N SER A 684 -29.61 4.77 -28.44
CA SER A 684 -30.46 3.64 -28.83
C SER A 684 -30.55 2.64 -27.69
N LEU A 685 -31.75 2.09 -27.43
CA LEU A 685 -32.03 1.12 -26.38
C LEU A 685 -32.35 -0.26 -27.00
N VAL A 686 -31.62 -1.28 -26.59
CA VAL A 686 -31.87 -2.67 -26.97
C VAL A 686 -32.00 -3.51 -25.71
N LEU A 687 -33.18 -3.99 -25.43
CA LEU A 687 -33.53 -4.71 -24.22
C LEU A 687 -33.90 -6.15 -24.59
N ALA A 688 -33.04 -7.11 -24.31
CA ALA A 688 -33.28 -8.54 -24.44
C ALA A 688 -33.57 -9.12 -23.06
N VAL A 689 -34.78 -8.88 -22.55
CA VAL A 689 -35.18 -9.20 -21.17
C VAL A 689 -36.40 -10.10 -21.21
N LYS A 690 -36.29 -11.33 -20.69
CA LYS A 690 -37.39 -12.30 -20.77
C LYS A 690 -38.63 -11.82 -20.02
N GLU A 691 -38.48 -11.37 -18.78
CA GLU A 691 -39.54 -10.80 -17.97
C GLU A 691 -39.12 -9.41 -17.52
N ALA A 692 -39.84 -8.37 -17.94
CA ALA A 692 -39.53 -6.99 -17.61
C ALA A 692 -40.70 -6.31 -16.91
N THR A 693 -40.37 -5.53 -15.88
CA THR A 693 -41.27 -4.56 -15.25
C THR A 693 -40.67 -3.17 -15.30
N SER A 694 -41.49 -2.15 -15.48
CA SER A 694 -41.04 -0.77 -15.50
C SER A 694 -42.05 0.16 -14.86
N GLU A 695 -41.59 0.95 -13.89
CA GLU A 695 -42.26 2.16 -13.39
C GLU A 695 -41.42 3.41 -13.73
N GLY A 696 -40.27 3.25 -14.35
CA GLY A 696 -39.31 4.29 -14.65
C GLY A 696 -39.39 4.86 -16.06
N LYS A 697 -38.33 5.54 -16.47
CA LYS A 697 -38.26 6.27 -17.75
C LYS A 697 -37.18 5.66 -18.65
N LEU A 698 -37.58 5.07 -19.72
CA LEU A 698 -36.73 4.54 -20.77
C LEU A 698 -36.79 5.46 -21.98
N HIS A 699 -35.83 6.31 -22.16
CA HIS A 699 -35.79 7.31 -23.23
C HIS A 699 -34.68 7.03 -24.23
N SER A 700 -34.99 7.09 -25.48
CA SER A 700 -34.04 6.94 -26.58
C SER A 700 -34.11 8.10 -27.58
N ARG A 701 -32.95 8.53 -28.08
CA ARG A 701 -32.89 9.50 -29.19
C ARG A 701 -33.21 8.86 -30.52
N GLU A 702 -32.92 7.60 -30.69
CA GLU A 702 -33.22 6.87 -31.92
C GLU A 702 -34.40 5.92 -31.66
N GLY A 703 -34.14 4.72 -31.22
CA GLY A 703 -35.18 3.70 -31.05
C GLY A 703 -35.05 2.89 -29.76
N ILE A 704 -36.19 2.33 -29.36
CA ILE A 704 -36.28 1.34 -28.30
C ILE A 704 -36.68 0.01 -28.93
N THR A 705 -35.86 -1.00 -28.71
CA THR A 705 -36.19 -2.39 -29.02
C THR A 705 -36.24 -3.22 -27.77
N TRP A 706 -37.36 -3.85 -27.50
CA TRP A 706 -37.47 -4.83 -26.43
C TRP A 706 -37.88 -6.18 -27.01
N GLU A 707 -37.16 -7.22 -26.59
CA GLU A 707 -37.43 -8.61 -26.96
C GLU A 707 -37.44 -9.48 -25.70
N GLY A 708 -38.51 -10.20 -25.47
CA GLY A 708 -38.62 -11.07 -24.30
C GLY A 708 -39.89 -11.91 -24.32
N GLN A 709 -40.35 -12.26 -23.14
CA GLN A 709 -41.57 -13.04 -22.97
C GLN A 709 -42.70 -12.20 -22.37
N ARG A 710 -42.37 -11.44 -21.30
CA ARG A 710 -43.35 -10.64 -20.57
C ARG A 710 -42.80 -9.24 -20.31
N LEU A 711 -43.52 -8.22 -20.72
CA LEU A 711 -43.31 -6.82 -20.36
C LEU A 711 -44.52 -6.26 -19.62
N ALA A 712 -44.32 -5.71 -18.45
CA ALA A 712 -45.33 -5.00 -17.71
C ALA A 712 -44.82 -3.60 -17.37
N THR A 713 -45.49 -2.57 -17.87
CA THR A 713 -45.21 -1.18 -17.52
C THR A 713 -46.30 -0.64 -16.66
N GLY A 714 -45.96 -0.02 -15.53
CA GLY A 714 -46.95 0.61 -14.65
C GLY A 714 -47.32 2.01 -15.09
N SER A 715 -48.28 2.63 -14.39
CA SER A 715 -48.83 3.94 -14.76
C SER A 715 -47.83 5.12 -14.79
N ALA A 716 -46.71 5.02 -14.03
CA ALA A 716 -45.63 6.05 -14.02
C ALA A 716 -44.57 5.82 -15.09
N SER A 717 -44.61 4.72 -15.82
CA SER A 717 -43.61 4.34 -16.80
C SER A 717 -43.68 5.21 -18.05
N GLU A 718 -42.51 5.57 -18.58
CA GLU A 718 -42.33 6.27 -19.86
C GLU A 718 -41.34 5.49 -20.74
N LEU A 719 -41.79 4.98 -21.87
CA LEU A 719 -40.95 4.41 -22.94
C LEU A 719 -40.99 5.37 -24.14
N LEU A 720 -40.00 6.25 -24.26
CA LEU A 720 -40.03 7.31 -25.26
C LEU A 720 -38.85 7.21 -26.20
N ALA A 721 -39.09 7.14 -27.49
CA ALA A 721 -38.09 7.19 -28.55
C ALA A 721 -38.40 8.32 -29.53
N ASN A 722 -37.35 9.02 -30.02
CA ASN A 722 -37.55 10.02 -31.07
C ASN A 722 -37.83 9.37 -32.44
N HIS A 723 -37.40 8.13 -32.68
CA HIS A 723 -37.74 7.37 -33.89
C HIS A 723 -38.68 6.24 -33.54
N ASP A 724 -38.21 5.01 -33.55
CA ASP A 724 -39.06 3.82 -33.50
C ASP A 724 -39.08 3.15 -32.10
N VAL A 725 -40.25 2.59 -31.77
CA VAL A 725 -40.38 1.67 -30.63
C VAL A 725 -40.80 0.30 -31.16
N SER A 726 -40.03 -0.74 -30.80
CA SER A 726 -40.32 -2.11 -31.19
C SER A 726 -40.38 -2.96 -29.91
N LEU A 727 -41.58 -3.53 -29.64
CA LEU A 727 -41.80 -4.39 -28.47
C LEU A 727 -42.24 -5.76 -28.96
N SER A 728 -41.51 -6.81 -28.58
CA SER A 728 -41.81 -8.19 -29.00
C SER A 728 -41.80 -9.14 -27.80
N GLY A 729 -42.88 -9.86 -27.57
CA GLY A 729 -42.99 -10.84 -26.47
C GLY A 729 -44.34 -11.55 -26.40
N ASP A 730 -44.44 -12.59 -25.55
CA ASP A 730 -45.70 -13.29 -25.39
C ASP A 730 -46.79 -12.44 -24.74
N GLN A 731 -46.43 -11.72 -23.69
CA GLN A 731 -47.37 -10.91 -22.93
C GLN A 731 -46.84 -9.49 -22.72
N LEU A 732 -47.54 -8.49 -23.21
CA LEU A 732 -47.21 -7.10 -23.15
C LEU A 732 -48.33 -6.31 -22.43
N ALA A 733 -48.05 -5.82 -21.22
CA ALA A 733 -48.98 -4.98 -20.44
C ALA A 733 -48.38 -3.56 -20.38
N LEU A 734 -49.00 -2.60 -21.09
CA LEU A 734 -48.49 -1.24 -21.28
C LEU A 734 -49.35 -0.24 -20.50
N GLY A 735 -48.95 0.05 -19.25
CA GLY A 735 -49.76 0.87 -18.32
C GLY A 735 -49.39 2.37 -18.34
N GLY A 736 -48.14 2.74 -18.68
CA GLY A 736 -47.68 4.13 -18.70
C GLY A 736 -47.75 4.76 -20.09
N THR A 737 -46.77 5.58 -20.41
CA THR A 737 -46.64 6.21 -21.71
C THR A 737 -45.65 5.46 -22.59
N VAL A 738 -46.08 5.01 -23.76
CA VAL A 738 -45.20 4.52 -24.81
C VAL A 738 -45.27 5.51 -25.97
N GLY A 739 -44.14 6.13 -26.31
CA GLY A 739 -44.10 7.18 -27.35
C GLY A 739 -42.96 6.96 -28.34
N ALA A 740 -43.33 7.05 -29.65
CA ALA A 740 -42.41 7.01 -30.75
C ALA A 740 -42.57 8.27 -31.63
N GLY A 741 -41.45 8.92 -31.95
CA GLY A 741 -41.46 10.04 -32.91
C GLY A 741 -41.70 9.61 -34.33
N GLN A 742 -41.59 8.30 -34.63
CA GLN A 742 -41.94 7.74 -35.95
C GLN A 742 -42.89 6.54 -35.74
N ASN A 743 -42.38 5.35 -35.61
CA ASN A 743 -43.21 4.15 -35.67
C ASN A 743 -43.17 3.36 -34.38
N THR A 744 -44.29 2.75 -34.00
CA THR A 744 -44.35 1.77 -32.93
C THR A 744 -44.78 0.43 -33.53
N VAL A 745 -44.00 -0.62 -33.25
CA VAL A 745 -44.31 -1.99 -33.60
C VAL A 745 -44.42 -2.85 -32.35
N ILE A 746 -45.56 -3.43 -32.12
CA ILE A 746 -45.81 -4.29 -30.98
C ILE A 746 -46.18 -5.67 -31.54
N LYS A 747 -45.45 -6.71 -31.13
CA LYS A 747 -45.68 -8.10 -31.52
C LYS A 747 -45.79 -8.98 -30.28
N GLY A 748 -46.90 -9.74 -30.23
CA GLY A 748 -47.09 -10.57 -29.04
C GLY A 748 -48.14 -11.66 -29.24
N LYS A 749 -48.45 -12.40 -28.14
CA LYS A 749 -49.66 -13.21 -28.04
C LYS A 749 -50.75 -12.39 -27.39
N GLN A 750 -50.47 -11.77 -26.27
CA GLN A 750 -51.39 -10.92 -25.56
C GLN A 750 -50.77 -9.51 -25.38
N VAL A 751 -51.53 -8.51 -25.80
CA VAL A 751 -51.17 -7.09 -25.66
C VAL A 751 -52.30 -6.37 -24.95
N THR A 752 -52.02 -5.86 -23.74
CA THR A 752 -52.92 -5.02 -22.98
C THR A 752 -52.33 -3.63 -22.85
N GLN A 753 -52.98 -2.63 -23.32
CA GLN A 753 -52.57 -1.24 -23.23
C GLN A 753 -53.67 -0.46 -22.46
N ASP A 754 -53.36 -0.04 -21.25
CA ASP A 754 -54.21 0.76 -20.37
C ASP A 754 -53.67 2.18 -20.12
N GLY A 755 -52.38 2.46 -20.54
CA GLY A 755 -51.76 3.77 -20.51
C GLY A 755 -51.94 4.57 -21.79
N ARG A 756 -50.93 5.38 -22.13
CA ARG A 756 -50.93 6.19 -23.33
C ARG A 756 -49.93 5.67 -24.36
N LEU A 757 -50.37 5.44 -25.57
CA LEU A 757 -49.58 4.95 -26.68
C LEU A 757 -49.58 6.00 -27.80
N VAL A 758 -48.43 6.58 -28.11
CA VAL A 758 -48.34 7.68 -29.08
C VAL A 758 -47.27 7.34 -30.13
N SER A 759 -47.65 7.38 -31.39
CA SER A 759 -46.71 7.22 -32.51
C SER A 759 -46.97 8.27 -33.58
N ALA A 760 -45.94 9.05 -33.89
CA ALA A 760 -46.14 10.18 -34.83
C ALA A 760 -46.52 9.72 -36.22
N GLN A 761 -45.98 8.59 -36.72
CA GLN A 761 -46.25 8.08 -38.07
C GLN A 761 -47.12 6.85 -38.04
N SER A 762 -46.68 5.76 -37.47
CA SER A 762 -47.46 4.53 -37.48
C SER A 762 -47.38 3.72 -36.17
N LEU A 763 -48.49 3.13 -35.83
CA LEU A 763 -48.62 2.14 -34.75
C LEU A 763 -49.09 0.83 -35.37
N ARG A 764 -48.25 -0.19 -35.27
CA ARG A 764 -48.60 -1.55 -35.68
C ARG A 764 -48.62 -2.50 -34.47
N VAL A 765 -49.70 -3.19 -34.31
CA VAL A 765 -49.89 -4.22 -33.27
C VAL A 765 -50.23 -5.55 -33.93
N ASP A 766 -49.34 -6.51 -33.81
CA ASP A 766 -49.53 -7.89 -34.28
C ASP A 766 -49.59 -8.84 -33.06
N ALA A 767 -50.76 -9.31 -32.69
CA ALA A 767 -50.92 -10.20 -31.56
C ALA A 767 -52.17 -11.06 -31.65
N ASP A 768 -52.21 -12.18 -30.90
CA ASP A 768 -53.43 -13.02 -30.89
C ASP A 768 -54.58 -12.30 -30.19
N GLU A 769 -54.31 -11.67 -29.07
CA GLU A 769 -55.26 -10.89 -28.28
C GLU A 769 -54.72 -9.48 -28.03
N VAL A 770 -55.52 -8.47 -28.36
CA VAL A 770 -55.22 -7.05 -28.13
C VAL A 770 -56.32 -6.37 -27.34
N GLN A 771 -55.92 -5.69 -26.26
CA GLN A 771 -56.81 -4.87 -25.41
C GLN A 771 -56.26 -3.45 -25.39
N LEU A 772 -56.98 -2.52 -26.02
CA LEU A 772 -56.69 -1.07 -25.99
C LEU A 772 -57.65 -0.41 -25.01
N LEU A 773 -57.20 -0.30 -23.74
CA LEU A 773 -58.01 0.21 -22.65
C LEU A 773 -57.76 1.69 -22.34
N GLY A 774 -56.55 2.19 -22.69
CA GLY A 774 -56.09 3.56 -22.51
C GLY A 774 -56.19 4.42 -23.78
N GLU A 775 -55.26 5.37 -23.90
CA GLU A 775 -55.21 6.25 -25.06
C GLU A 775 -54.19 5.75 -26.10
N ALA A 776 -54.56 5.66 -27.37
CA ALA A 776 -53.66 5.38 -28.48
C ALA A 776 -53.80 6.47 -29.55
N GLU A 777 -52.70 7.14 -29.89
CA GLU A 777 -52.67 8.26 -30.86
C GLU A 777 -51.58 8.05 -31.90
N THR A 778 -51.96 8.07 -33.19
CA THR A 778 -50.98 7.88 -34.27
C THR A 778 -51.52 8.39 -35.62
N ALA A 779 -50.66 8.68 -36.60
CA ALA A 779 -51.12 9.00 -37.93
C ALA A 779 -51.70 7.72 -38.62
N ALA A 780 -51.07 6.57 -38.49
CA ALA A 780 -51.56 5.32 -39.07
C ALA A 780 -51.55 4.21 -38.04
N LEU A 781 -52.71 3.67 -37.72
CA LEU A 781 -52.87 2.52 -36.84
C LEU A 781 -53.14 1.26 -37.67
N ASN A 782 -52.39 0.19 -37.41
CA ASN A 782 -52.62 -1.11 -37.96
C ASN A 782 -52.62 -2.17 -36.85
N VAL A 783 -53.78 -2.77 -36.60
CA VAL A 783 -53.89 -3.85 -35.63
C VAL A 783 -54.25 -5.11 -36.33
N ASN A 784 -53.42 -6.17 -36.10
CA ASN A 784 -53.69 -7.52 -36.61
C ASN A 784 -53.79 -8.47 -35.42
N SER A 785 -55.00 -9.03 -35.22
CA SER A 785 -55.25 -9.87 -34.06
C SER A 785 -56.37 -10.89 -34.32
N ASN A 786 -56.44 -11.95 -33.49
CA ASN A 786 -57.60 -12.80 -33.44
C ASN A 786 -58.74 -12.10 -32.67
N GLU A 787 -58.39 -11.48 -31.55
CA GLU A 787 -59.32 -10.73 -30.69
C GLU A 787 -58.83 -9.33 -30.41
N LEU A 788 -59.65 -8.33 -30.63
CA LEU A 788 -59.39 -6.92 -30.31
C LEU A 788 -60.50 -6.36 -29.40
N THR A 789 -60.14 -5.90 -28.23
CA THR A 789 -61.00 -5.14 -27.36
C THR A 789 -60.49 -3.70 -27.29
N VAL A 790 -61.40 -2.75 -27.56
CA VAL A 790 -61.13 -1.33 -27.39
C VAL A 790 -62.11 -0.80 -26.32
N ALA A 791 -61.54 -0.35 -25.18
CA ALA A 791 -62.34 0.32 -24.14
C ALA A 791 -61.87 1.77 -23.89
N GLY A 792 -60.64 2.10 -24.36
CA GLY A 792 -60.03 3.41 -24.27
C GLY A 792 -60.34 4.32 -25.47
N LYS A 793 -59.42 5.25 -25.71
CA LYS A 793 -59.51 6.20 -26.80
C LYS A 793 -58.45 5.99 -27.84
N VAL A 794 -58.83 5.70 -29.04
CA VAL A 794 -57.94 5.48 -30.18
C VAL A 794 -58.11 6.57 -31.23
N LYS A 795 -57.02 7.29 -31.55
CA LYS A 795 -57.00 8.33 -32.58
C LYS A 795 -55.95 8.04 -33.66
N GLY A 796 -56.34 8.16 -34.90
CA GLY A 796 -55.43 8.09 -36.06
C GLY A 796 -55.92 8.88 -37.22
N ASN A 797 -55.08 9.10 -38.24
CA ASN A 797 -55.59 9.56 -39.53
C ASN A 797 -56.15 8.39 -40.33
N THR A 798 -55.40 7.27 -40.37
CA THR A 798 -55.88 6.01 -40.97
C THR A 798 -55.83 4.91 -39.89
N VAL A 799 -56.92 4.22 -39.68
CA VAL A 799 -57.08 3.15 -38.70
C VAL A 799 -57.47 1.89 -39.44
N GLN A 800 -56.57 0.87 -39.44
CA GLN A 800 -56.84 -0.46 -40.00
C GLN A 800 -56.87 -1.48 -38.90
N LEU A 801 -57.96 -2.14 -38.76
CA LEU A 801 -58.16 -3.19 -37.74
C LEU A 801 -58.43 -4.50 -38.49
N GLN A 802 -57.46 -5.39 -38.46
CA GLN A 802 -57.63 -6.78 -38.88
C GLN A 802 -57.81 -7.64 -37.65
N ALA A 803 -59.02 -7.81 -37.22
CA ALA A 803 -59.30 -8.53 -35.98
C ALA A 803 -60.44 -9.51 -36.19
N GLY A 804 -60.18 -10.79 -35.89
CA GLY A 804 -61.19 -11.81 -36.03
C GLY A 804 -62.45 -11.42 -35.24
N VAL A 805 -62.30 -11.04 -34.01
CA VAL A 805 -63.34 -10.46 -33.17
C VAL A 805 -62.95 -9.07 -32.72
N LEU A 806 -63.77 -8.05 -33.00
CA LEU A 806 -63.61 -6.69 -32.47
C LEU A 806 -64.70 -6.39 -31.47
N THR A 807 -64.33 -6.09 -30.23
CA THR A 807 -65.24 -5.55 -29.22
C THR A 807 -64.83 -4.11 -28.89
N ASN A 808 -65.64 -3.14 -29.30
CA ASN A 808 -65.42 -1.75 -29.04
C ASN A 808 -66.40 -1.24 -27.97
N ARG A 809 -65.88 -0.81 -26.82
CA ARG A 809 -66.58 -0.13 -25.74
C ARG A 809 -66.14 1.32 -25.57
N GLY A 810 -65.02 1.69 -26.21
CA GLY A 810 -64.41 3.00 -26.14
C GLY A 810 -64.66 3.87 -27.35
N GLU A 811 -63.71 4.68 -27.70
CA GLU A 811 -63.75 5.63 -28.83
C GLU A 811 -62.61 5.34 -29.82
N VAL A 812 -62.93 5.02 -31.05
CA VAL A 812 -62.00 4.88 -32.16
C VAL A 812 -62.30 5.95 -33.18
N GLN A 813 -61.35 6.90 -33.34
CA GLN A 813 -61.52 8.02 -34.31
C GLN A 813 -60.39 7.98 -35.34
N ALA A 814 -60.77 8.00 -36.62
CA ALA A 814 -59.86 8.16 -37.73
C ALA A 814 -60.12 9.46 -38.47
N GLY A 815 -59.11 10.35 -38.57
CA GLY A 815 -59.26 11.62 -39.29
C GLY A 815 -59.52 11.47 -40.78
N GLN A 816 -59.21 10.30 -41.36
CA GLN A 816 -59.54 9.97 -42.76
C GLN A 816 -60.35 8.68 -42.84
N THR A 817 -59.69 7.52 -42.67
CA THR A 817 -60.32 6.24 -42.91
C THR A 817 -60.18 5.30 -41.69
N LEU A 818 -61.29 4.80 -41.20
CA LEU A 818 -61.35 3.66 -40.33
C LEU A 818 -61.80 2.40 -41.09
N ASN A 819 -60.96 1.38 -41.08
CA ASN A 819 -61.27 0.15 -41.75
C ASN A 819 -61.15 -1.04 -40.77
N TRP A 820 -62.18 -1.85 -40.66
CA TRP A 820 -62.14 -3.09 -39.92
C TRP A 820 -62.48 -4.26 -40.85
N GLN A 821 -61.74 -5.34 -40.69
CA GLN A 821 -62.01 -6.62 -41.35
C GLN A 821 -61.83 -7.75 -40.37
N GLY A 822 -62.86 -8.60 -40.24
CA GLY A 822 -62.84 -9.75 -39.36
C GLY A 822 -64.10 -10.56 -39.44
N SER A 823 -64.33 -11.46 -38.50
CA SER A 823 -65.57 -12.27 -38.48
C SER A 823 -66.64 -11.61 -37.62
N ARG A 824 -66.33 -11.04 -36.46
CA ARG A 824 -67.34 -10.48 -35.55
C ARG A 824 -66.93 -9.10 -35.00
N LEU A 825 -67.86 -8.15 -35.09
CA LEU A 825 -67.75 -6.82 -34.47
C LEU A 825 -68.90 -6.61 -33.50
N VAL A 826 -68.55 -6.20 -32.27
CA VAL A 826 -69.46 -5.71 -31.28
C VAL A 826 -69.07 -4.30 -30.89
N ASN A 827 -69.89 -3.32 -31.22
CA ASN A 827 -69.69 -1.94 -30.90
C ASN A 827 -70.74 -1.41 -29.89
N SER A 828 -70.28 -1.10 -28.67
CA SER A 828 -71.07 -0.34 -27.71
C SER A 828 -70.53 1.08 -27.46
N GLY A 829 -69.33 1.39 -28.00
CA GLY A 829 -68.72 2.69 -27.99
C GLY A 829 -68.87 3.49 -29.29
N THR A 830 -67.82 4.17 -29.74
CA THR A 830 -67.78 4.94 -30.98
C THR A 830 -66.72 4.43 -31.94
N LEU A 831 -67.09 4.14 -33.14
CA LEU A 831 -66.22 3.94 -34.31
C LEU A 831 -66.45 5.06 -35.30
N GLN A 832 -65.49 5.92 -35.53
CA GLN A 832 -65.62 7.09 -36.39
C GLN A 832 -64.47 7.20 -37.38
N GLY A 833 -64.81 7.34 -38.64
CA GLY A 833 -63.89 7.81 -39.71
C GLY A 833 -64.38 9.15 -40.20
N ASP A 834 -63.59 10.22 -40.02
CA ASP A 834 -64.06 11.60 -40.35
C ASP A 834 -64.35 11.73 -41.85
N LYS A 835 -63.65 10.89 -42.71
CA LYS A 835 -64.05 10.77 -44.12
C LYS A 835 -64.70 9.43 -44.39
N GLN A 836 -64.09 8.36 -44.02
CA GLN A 836 -64.58 7.04 -44.42
C GLN A 836 -64.55 6.05 -43.29
N LEU A 837 -65.63 5.31 -43.07
CA LEU A 837 -65.77 4.15 -42.20
C LEU A 837 -66.08 2.91 -43.04
N VAL A 838 -65.22 1.89 -42.98
CA VAL A 838 -65.45 0.62 -43.70
C VAL A 838 -65.32 -0.53 -42.71
N LEU A 839 -66.42 -1.26 -42.51
CA LEU A 839 -66.46 -2.39 -41.61
C LEU A 839 -66.94 -3.62 -42.43
N LYS A 840 -66.12 -4.68 -42.46
CA LYS A 840 -66.38 -5.90 -43.19
C LYS A 840 -66.20 -7.12 -42.32
N GLY A 841 -67.24 -7.99 -42.23
CA GLY A 841 -67.16 -9.21 -41.49
C GLY A 841 -68.34 -10.14 -41.67
N ASP A 842 -68.44 -11.16 -40.80
CA ASP A 842 -69.59 -12.09 -40.88
C ASP A 842 -70.73 -11.59 -39.98
N ALA A 843 -70.43 -11.04 -38.81
CA ALA A 843 -71.43 -10.52 -37.85
C ALA A 843 -71.02 -9.13 -37.32
N LEU A 844 -71.92 -8.16 -37.41
CA LEU A 844 -71.77 -6.83 -36.89
C LEU A 844 -72.91 -6.47 -35.95
N GLN A 845 -72.61 -6.18 -34.69
CA GLN A 845 -73.52 -5.71 -33.70
C GLN A 845 -73.14 -4.30 -33.25
N ASN A 846 -74.08 -3.35 -33.43
CA ASN A 846 -73.86 -1.96 -32.98
C ASN A 846 -74.90 -1.51 -31.96
N GLN A 847 -74.41 -1.24 -30.75
CA GLN A 847 -75.19 -0.60 -29.69
C GLN A 847 -74.75 0.83 -29.43
N GLY A 848 -73.56 1.18 -29.91
CA GLY A 848 -72.97 2.51 -29.81
C GLY A 848 -73.11 3.36 -31.08
N THR A 849 -72.05 4.07 -31.47
CA THR A 849 -72.03 4.97 -32.63
C THR A 849 -71.08 4.45 -33.70
N LEU A 850 -71.53 4.32 -34.90
CA LEU A 850 -70.72 4.14 -36.15
C LEU A 850 -70.88 5.41 -36.96
N ALA A 851 -69.76 6.10 -37.22
CA ALA A 851 -69.81 7.38 -37.96
C ALA A 851 -68.76 7.39 -39.12
N GLY A 852 -69.20 7.69 -40.28
CA GLY A 852 -68.34 7.95 -41.44
C GLY A 852 -68.67 9.35 -41.95
N GLY A 853 -67.71 10.29 -41.97
CA GLY A 853 -68.03 11.64 -42.40
C GLY A 853 -68.57 11.64 -43.82
N ASP A 854 -67.70 11.41 -44.84
CA ASP A 854 -68.08 11.40 -46.22
C ASP A 854 -68.79 10.10 -46.63
N SER A 855 -68.26 8.95 -46.16
CA SER A 855 -68.85 7.66 -46.50
C SER A 855 -68.74 6.63 -45.39
N LEU A 856 -69.74 5.80 -45.27
CA LEU A 856 -69.79 4.65 -44.36
C LEU A 856 -70.19 3.42 -45.18
N THR A 857 -69.37 2.35 -45.06
CA THR A 857 -69.64 1.08 -45.70
C THR A 857 -69.61 -0.04 -44.68
N LEU A 858 -70.74 -0.68 -44.40
CA LEU A 858 -70.85 -1.85 -43.57
C LEU A 858 -71.24 -3.03 -44.44
N GLN A 859 -70.39 -4.07 -44.32
CA GLN A 859 -70.68 -5.36 -45.04
C GLN A 859 -70.53 -6.51 -44.06
N ALA A 860 -71.67 -7.15 -43.79
CA ALA A 860 -71.65 -8.32 -42.89
C ALA A 860 -72.78 -9.29 -43.28
N ASP A 861 -72.57 -10.60 -42.97
CA ASP A 861 -73.69 -11.55 -43.16
C ASP A 861 -74.87 -11.22 -42.25
N THR A 862 -74.60 -10.92 -40.98
CA THR A 862 -75.54 -10.42 -39.99
C THR A 862 -75.12 -9.03 -39.51
N LEU A 863 -76.04 -8.04 -39.64
CA LEU A 863 -75.84 -6.70 -39.15
C LEU A 863 -77.00 -6.34 -38.21
N ASP A 864 -76.66 -6.13 -36.93
CA ASP A 864 -77.66 -5.75 -35.90
C ASP A 864 -77.33 -4.38 -35.32
N ASN A 865 -78.16 -3.41 -35.56
CA ASN A 865 -77.97 -2.04 -35.09
C ASN A 865 -79.03 -1.63 -34.06
N GLU A 866 -78.64 -1.52 -32.81
CA GLU A 866 -79.42 -0.92 -31.75
C GLU A 866 -79.03 0.56 -31.47
N GLY A 867 -77.82 0.97 -31.83
CA GLY A 867 -77.22 2.28 -31.68
C GLY A 867 -77.43 3.26 -32.82
N ARG A 868 -76.43 4.04 -33.08
CA ARG A 868 -76.45 5.08 -34.14
C ARG A 868 -75.43 4.72 -35.23
N ILE A 869 -75.89 4.77 -36.46
CA ILE A 869 -75.03 4.75 -37.69
C ILE A 869 -75.23 6.06 -38.43
N ALA A 870 -74.15 6.80 -38.72
CA ALA A 870 -74.28 8.12 -39.37
C ALA A 870 -73.16 8.37 -40.38
N SER A 871 -73.54 8.94 -41.57
CA SER A 871 -72.57 9.33 -42.60
C SER A 871 -73.23 10.29 -43.58
N GLN A 872 -72.41 10.94 -44.43
CA GLN A 872 -72.96 11.61 -45.64
C GLN A 872 -73.52 10.53 -46.60
N LEU A 873 -72.72 9.53 -46.87
CA LEU A 873 -73.12 8.41 -47.70
C LEU A 873 -73.04 7.12 -46.88
N ALA A 874 -74.15 6.55 -46.46
CA ALA A 874 -74.19 5.29 -45.71
C ALA A 874 -74.62 4.11 -46.60
N THR A 875 -73.78 3.10 -46.67
CA THR A 875 -74.06 1.86 -47.43
C THR A 875 -73.92 0.69 -46.48
N LEU A 876 -75.00 -0.02 -46.23
CA LEU A 876 -75.06 -1.20 -45.36
C LEU A 876 -75.47 -2.38 -46.21
N ALA A 877 -74.67 -3.42 -46.20
CA ALA A 877 -74.95 -4.64 -46.98
C ALA A 877 -74.75 -5.92 -46.14
N GLY A 878 -75.77 -6.79 -46.22
CA GLY A 878 -75.68 -8.06 -45.48
C GLY A 878 -76.78 -9.00 -45.79
N ARG A 879 -76.65 -10.26 -45.44
CA ARG A 879 -77.73 -11.21 -45.61
C ARG A 879 -78.97 -10.88 -44.67
N GLN A 880 -78.62 -10.63 -43.38
CA GLN A 880 -79.61 -10.20 -42.41
C GLN A 880 -79.22 -8.83 -41.80
N LEU A 881 -80.05 -7.84 -42.02
CA LEU A 881 -79.84 -6.51 -41.44
C LEU A 881 -80.96 -6.13 -40.53
N ARG A 882 -80.73 -5.96 -39.26
CA ARG A 882 -81.72 -5.51 -38.30
C ARG A 882 -81.27 -4.17 -37.70
N SER A 883 -82.22 -3.24 -37.63
CA SER A 883 -81.92 -1.92 -36.99
C SER A 883 -83.10 -1.47 -36.18
N SER A 884 -82.91 -1.45 -34.83
CA SER A 884 -83.81 -0.78 -33.90
C SER A 884 -83.37 0.60 -33.49
N GLY A 885 -82.09 0.93 -33.82
CA GLY A 885 -81.41 2.23 -33.57
C GLY A 885 -81.65 3.25 -34.69
N THR A 886 -80.73 4.19 -34.74
CA THR A 886 -80.72 5.28 -35.76
C THR A 886 -79.81 5.00 -36.92
N LEU A 887 -80.26 5.06 -38.13
CA LEU A 887 -79.46 5.07 -39.35
C LEU A 887 -79.59 6.45 -40.02
N LEU A 888 -78.48 7.13 -40.19
CA LEU A 888 -78.40 8.48 -40.77
C LEU A 888 -77.47 8.46 -41.98
N GLY A 889 -77.97 8.69 -43.15
CA GLY A 889 -77.17 8.91 -44.34
C GLY A 889 -77.53 10.28 -44.93
N VAL A 890 -76.84 11.35 -44.62
CA VAL A 890 -77.26 12.74 -44.96
C VAL A 890 -77.63 12.86 -46.38
N SER A 891 -76.68 12.49 -47.30
CA SER A 891 -76.96 12.57 -48.76
C SER A 891 -77.57 11.28 -49.35
N ARG A 892 -77.20 10.11 -48.80
CA ARG A 892 -77.70 8.83 -49.22
C ARG A 892 -77.61 7.77 -48.14
N LEU A 893 -78.66 7.04 -47.90
CA LEU A 893 -78.71 5.84 -47.07
C LEU A 893 -79.06 4.66 -47.95
N SER A 894 -78.13 3.73 -48.13
CA SER A 894 -78.39 2.53 -48.93
C SER A 894 -78.33 1.26 -48.09
N LEU A 895 -79.34 0.47 -48.00
CA LEU A 895 -79.41 -0.78 -47.24
C LEU A 895 -79.71 -1.91 -48.22
N THR A 896 -78.84 -2.92 -48.25
CA THR A 896 -79.06 -4.09 -49.10
C THR A 896 -78.87 -5.40 -48.36
N GLY A 897 -79.79 -6.37 -48.54
CA GLY A 897 -79.65 -7.66 -47.92
C GLY A 897 -80.77 -8.63 -48.27
N ASP A 898 -80.64 -9.89 -47.86
CA ASP A 898 -81.78 -10.86 -48.07
C ASP A 898 -82.95 -10.48 -47.15
N GLU A 899 -82.68 -10.18 -45.88
CA GLU A 899 -83.63 -9.77 -44.90
C GLU A 899 -83.28 -8.41 -44.27
N LEU A 900 -84.19 -7.44 -44.39
CA LEU A 900 -84.05 -6.11 -43.73
C LEU A 900 -85.17 -5.98 -42.66
N ALA A 901 -84.80 -5.79 -41.37
CA ALA A 901 -85.75 -5.51 -40.30
C ALA A 901 -85.42 -4.15 -39.66
N LEU A 902 -86.15 -3.14 -40.06
CA LEU A 902 -85.95 -1.72 -39.67
C LEU A 902 -87.07 -1.26 -38.71
N THR A 903 -86.83 -1.40 -37.43
CA THR A 903 -87.76 -1.01 -36.37
C THR A 903 -87.36 0.36 -35.72
N GLY A 904 -86.17 0.88 -35.96
CA GLY A 904 -85.64 2.19 -35.47
C GLY A 904 -85.88 3.32 -36.44
N GLN A 905 -84.98 4.29 -36.38
CA GLN A 905 -85.02 5.48 -37.26
C GLN A 905 -84.05 5.39 -38.47
N GLN A 906 -84.57 5.67 -39.66
CA GLN A 906 -83.81 5.83 -40.88
C GLN A 906 -83.91 7.30 -41.33
N LEU A 907 -82.83 8.03 -41.31
CA LEU A 907 -82.81 9.50 -41.55
C LEU A 907 -81.85 9.85 -42.70
N THR A 908 -82.39 10.60 -43.69
CA THR A 908 -81.57 11.14 -44.77
C THR A 908 -82.23 12.41 -45.34
N ASP A 909 -81.43 13.44 -45.55
CA ASP A 909 -81.86 14.60 -46.29
C ASP A 909 -81.89 14.32 -47.80
N GLY A 910 -81.10 13.38 -48.25
CA GLY A 910 -81.05 12.92 -49.65
C GLY A 910 -81.82 11.65 -49.98
N GLU A 911 -81.13 10.66 -50.48
CA GLU A 911 -81.78 9.43 -51.01
C GLU A 911 -81.78 8.28 -49.99
N LEU A 912 -82.90 7.57 -49.84
CA LEU A 912 -82.97 6.26 -49.15
C LEU A 912 -83.14 5.19 -50.23
N GLU A 913 -82.26 4.18 -50.16
CA GLU A 913 -82.35 3.00 -51.01
C GLU A 913 -82.36 1.74 -50.18
N LEU A 914 -83.47 1.00 -50.26
CA LEU A 914 -83.63 -0.29 -49.56
C LEU A 914 -83.76 -1.40 -50.63
N GLY A 915 -82.84 -2.38 -50.59
CA GLY A 915 -82.87 -3.53 -51.49
C GLY A 915 -82.87 -4.88 -50.72
N SER A 916 -83.93 -5.69 -50.82
CA SER A 916 -83.98 -6.96 -50.09
C SER A 916 -84.87 -8.01 -50.72
N ARG A 917 -84.72 -9.22 -50.26
CA ARG A 917 -85.69 -10.22 -50.48
C ARG A 917 -86.88 -10.08 -49.51
N LEU A 918 -86.58 -9.90 -48.24
CA LEU A 918 -87.56 -9.68 -47.17
C LEU A 918 -87.35 -8.35 -46.47
N LEU A 919 -88.30 -7.45 -46.51
CA LEU A 919 -88.28 -6.12 -45.80
C LEU A 919 -89.28 -6.04 -44.70
N LYS A 920 -88.88 -5.71 -43.50
CA LYS A 920 -89.78 -5.28 -42.39
C LYS A 920 -89.42 -3.87 -42.02
N LEU A 921 -90.26 -2.91 -42.28
CA LEU A 921 -90.12 -1.49 -41.93
C LEU A 921 -91.18 -1.12 -40.91
N SER A 922 -90.92 -1.23 -39.59
CA SER A 922 -91.77 -0.91 -38.49
C SER A 922 -91.39 0.33 -37.72
N GLY A 923 -90.29 0.96 -38.02
CA GLY A 923 -89.66 2.20 -37.45
C GLY A 923 -90.15 3.46 -38.19
N GLN A 924 -89.28 4.52 -38.07
CA GLN A 924 -89.47 5.82 -38.72
C GLN A 924 -88.42 6.02 -39.79
N SER A 925 -88.77 6.16 -41.01
CA SER A 925 -87.95 6.58 -42.14
C SER A 925 -88.31 7.97 -42.58
N LEU A 926 -87.40 8.91 -42.33
CA LEU A 926 -87.54 10.33 -42.71
C LEU A 926 -86.51 10.62 -43.81
N VAL A 927 -87.02 10.86 -45.01
CA VAL A 927 -86.22 11.07 -46.24
C VAL A 927 -86.53 12.44 -46.86
N GLY A 928 -85.52 13.34 -46.84
CA GLY A 928 -85.69 14.64 -47.48
C GLY A 928 -85.84 14.57 -49.00
N GLY A 929 -85.14 13.59 -49.61
CA GLY A 929 -85.22 13.33 -51.08
C GLY A 929 -86.06 12.09 -51.40
N LYS A 930 -85.53 11.28 -52.33
CA LYS A 930 -86.19 10.08 -52.88
C LYS A 930 -85.92 8.87 -52.04
N ALA A 931 -87.01 8.13 -51.70
CA ALA A 931 -86.86 6.81 -51.15
C ALA A 931 -87.21 5.74 -52.25
N ARG A 932 -86.22 4.82 -52.47
CA ARG A 932 -86.39 3.70 -53.38
C ARG A 932 -86.33 2.42 -52.55
N VAL A 933 -87.37 1.63 -52.63
CA VAL A 933 -87.46 0.32 -51.98
C VAL A 933 -87.68 -0.76 -53.04
N THR A 934 -86.76 -1.74 -53.00
CA THR A 934 -86.85 -2.89 -53.87
C THR A 934 -86.90 -4.18 -53.01
N ALA A 935 -87.94 -4.95 -53.05
CA ALA A 935 -88.04 -6.21 -52.27
C ALA A 935 -88.91 -7.25 -52.92
N GLU A 936 -88.71 -8.54 -52.58
CA GLU A 936 -89.67 -9.59 -52.94
C GLU A 936 -90.89 -9.48 -52.03
N ARG A 937 -90.63 -9.41 -50.74
CA ARG A 937 -91.71 -9.18 -49.72
C ARG A 937 -91.42 -8.04 -48.84
N GLY A 938 -92.34 -7.15 -48.62
CA GLY A 938 -92.26 -5.98 -47.76
C GLY A 938 -93.35 -5.78 -46.80
N ASN A 939 -92.98 -5.60 -45.52
CA ASN A 939 -93.98 -5.21 -44.50
C ASN A 939 -93.66 -3.79 -44.04
N PHE A 940 -94.59 -2.86 -44.20
CA PHE A 940 -94.53 -1.42 -43.90
C PHE A 940 -95.47 -1.04 -42.73
N ASP A 941 -95.13 -1.47 -41.51
CA ASP A 941 -95.92 -1.17 -40.29
C ASP A 941 -95.50 0.14 -39.60
N GLY A 942 -94.40 0.76 -40.06
CA GLY A 942 -93.84 2.02 -39.51
C GLY A 942 -94.28 3.27 -40.28
N VAL A 943 -93.42 4.33 -40.16
CA VAL A 943 -93.62 5.59 -40.86
C VAL A 943 -92.49 5.81 -41.88
N LEU A 944 -92.84 5.90 -43.11
CA LEU A 944 -91.85 6.28 -44.18
C LEU A 944 -92.31 7.60 -44.82
N LYS A 945 -91.53 8.67 -44.59
CA LYS A 945 -91.82 9.97 -45.14
C LYS A 945 -90.64 10.34 -46.07
N ALA A 946 -91.00 10.71 -47.32
CA ALA A 946 -89.99 11.10 -48.33
C ALA A 946 -90.55 12.23 -49.23
N GLN A 947 -89.57 12.86 -50.00
CA GLN A 947 -89.98 13.77 -51.04
C GLN A 947 -90.71 12.95 -52.18
N SER A 948 -90.08 11.82 -52.61
CA SER A 948 -90.63 10.93 -53.55
C SER A 948 -90.46 9.50 -53.12
N LEU A 949 -91.47 8.64 -53.19
CA LEU A 949 -91.47 7.23 -52.84
C LEU A 949 -91.60 6.34 -54.09
N VAL A 950 -90.64 5.45 -54.27
CA VAL A 950 -90.66 4.43 -55.32
C VAL A 950 -90.48 3.06 -54.70
N LEU A 951 -91.52 2.27 -54.77
CA LEU A 951 -91.58 0.96 -54.14
C LEU A 951 -91.74 -0.15 -55.20
N ALA A 952 -90.68 -0.89 -55.50
CA ALA A 952 -90.62 -2.03 -56.36
C ALA A 952 -90.70 -3.30 -55.50
N VAL A 953 -91.82 -3.61 -54.95
CA VAL A 953 -91.99 -4.75 -53.99
C VAL A 953 -93.00 -5.70 -54.50
N LYS A 954 -92.63 -7.01 -54.74
CA LYS A 954 -93.49 -7.96 -55.38
C LYS A 954 -94.76 -8.26 -54.52
N GLU A 955 -94.51 -8.50 -53.21
CA GLU A 955 -95.53 -8.67 -52.23
C GLU A 955 -95.35 -7.69 -51.08
N ALA A 956 -96.33 -6.79 -50.85
CA ALA A 956 -96.24 -5.82 -49.82
C ALA A 956 -97.48 -5.84 -48.87
N THR A 957 -97.15 -5.64 -47.54
CA THR A 957 -98.22 -5.42 -46.52
C THR A 957 -97.95 -4.11 -45.86
N SER A 958 -98.92 -3.36 -45.43
CA SER A 958 -98.77 -2.10 -44.71
C SER A 958 -99.83 -1.85 -43.69
N GLU A 959 -99.47 -1.62 -42.43
CA GLU A 959 -100.26 -1.05 -41.40
C GLU A 959 -99.76 0.35 -41.00
N GLY A 960 -98.72 0.79 -41.62
CA GLY A 960 -98.00 2.03 -41.32
C GLY A 960 -98.40 3.22 -42.19
N LYS A 961 -97.50 4.24 -42.13
CA LYS A 961 -97.64 5.56 -42.83
C LYS A 961 -96.64 5.76 -43.87
N LEU A 962 -97.01 5.76 -45.13
CA LEU A 962 -96.19 6.02 -46.29
C LEU A 962 -96.54 7.41 -46.86
N HIS A 963 -95.79 8.43 -46.49
CA HIS A 963 -96.07 9.79 -46.85
C HIS A 963 -94.97 10.35 -47.82
N SER A 964 -95.46 11.02 -48.88
CA SER A 964 -94.64 11.59 -49.88
C SER A 964 -95.06 13.07 -50.11
N ARG A 965 -93.98 13.97 -50.28
CA ARG A 965 -94.28 15.36 -50.71
C ARG A 965 -94.59 15.49 -52.14
N GLU A 966 -94.04 14.59 -52.97
CA GLU A 966 -94.35 14.60 -54.41
C GLU A 966 -95.29 13.45 -54.73
N GLY A 967 -94.78 12.27 -54.96
CA GLY A 967 -95.55 11.10 -55.37
C GLY A 967 -95.15 9.79 -54.66
N ILE A 968 -96.03 8.92 -54.68
CA ILE A 968 -95.87 7.49 -54.26
C ILE A 968 -96.05 6.65 -55.53
N THR A 969 -95.01 5.87 -55.97
CA THR A 969 -95.15 4.85 -56.98
C THR A 969 -94.84 3.48 -56.36
N TRP A 970 -95.81 2.60 -56.41
CA TRP A 970 -95.67 1.18 -56.03
C TRP A 970 -95.89 0.31 -57.27
N GLU A 971 -94.90 -0.60 -57.49
CA GLU A 971 -94.93 -1.58 -58.54
C GLU A 971 -94.62 -2.95 -57.92
N GLY A 972 -95.57 -3.91 -58.09
CA GLY A 972 -95.38 -5.26 -57.61
C GLY A 972 -96.44 -6.23 -58.08
N GLN A 973 -96.64 -7.36 -57.37
CA GLN A 973 -97.64 -8.34 -57.67
C GLN A 973 -98.85 -8.27 -56.66
N ARG A 974 -98.48 -8.11 -55.39
CA ARG A 974 -99.53 -8.06 -54.32
C ARG A 974 -99.27 -6.93 -53.33
N LEU A 975 -100.26 -6.08 -53.14
CA LEU A 975 -100.20 -5.03 -52.00
C LEU A 975 -101.43 -5.21 -51.18
N ALA A 976 -101.24 -5.43 -49.87
CA ALA A 976 -102.25 -5.42 -48.87
C ALA A 976 -102.04 -4.31 -47.83
N THR A 977 -102.98 -3.33 -47.69
CA THR A 977 -102.91 -2.32 -46.68
C THR A 977 -103.98 -2.54 -45.63
N GLY A 978 -103.60 -2.47 -44.35
CA GLY A 978 -104.58 -2.63 -43.25
C GLY A 978 -105.31 -1.35 -42.90
N SER A 979 -106.21 -1.38 -41.94
CA SER A 979 -107.18 -0.32 -41.53
C SER A 979 -106.40 0.90 -40.94
N ALA A 980 -105.23 0.70 -40.38
CA ALA A 980 -104.39 1.76 -39.81
C ALA A 980 -103.39 2.38 -40.83
N SER A 981 -103.35 1.86 -42.08
CA SER A 981 -102.41 2.30 -43.10
C SER A 981 -102.77 3.67 -43.70
N GLU A 982 -101.71 4.51 -43.90
CA GLU A 982 -101.84 5.81 -44.57
C GLU A 982 -100.82 5.84 -45.73
N LEU A 983 -101.31 5.91 -46.97
CA LEU A 983 -100.51 6.17 -48.17
C LEU A 983 -100.84 7.54 -48.68
N LEU A 984 -100.09 8.55 -48.30
CA LEU A 984 -100.39 9.92 -48.59
C LEU A 984 -99.26 10.64 -49.47
N ALA A 985 -99.64 11.20 -50.61
CA ALA A 985 -98.75 12.02 -51.42
C ALA A 985 -99.40 13.42 -51.71
N ASN A 986 -98.59 14.49 -51.70
CA ASN A 986 -99.05 15.80 -52.03
C ASN A 986 -99.32 15.94 -53.56
N HIS A 987 -98.65 15.10 -54.41
CA HIS A 987 -99.03 15.03 -55.87
C HIS A 987 -99.65 13.72 -56.21
N ASP A 988 -99.04 12.78 -56.86
CA ASP A 988 -99.64 11.53 -57.35
C ASP A 988 -99.31 10.29 -56.52
N VAL A 989 -100.31 9.40 -56.47
CA VAL A 989 -100.18 8.08 -55.98
C VAL A 989 -100.38 7.09 -57.12
N SER A 990 -99.40 6.29 -57.52
CA SER A 990 -99.47 5.28 -58.53
C SER A 990 -99.24 3.87 -57.94
N LEU A 991 -100.19 3.03 -57.95
CA LEU A 991 -100.14 1.64 -57.47
C LEU A 991 -100.40 0.71 -58.63
N SER A 992 -99.43 -0.15 -58.88
CA SER A 992 -99.61 -1.16 -60.01
C SER A 992 -99.23 -2.54 -59.51
N GLY A 993 -100.11 -3.50 -59.70
CA GLY A 993 -99.88 -4.89 -59.29
C GLY A 993 -101.03 -5.78 -59.61
N ASP A 994 -100.81 -7.16 -59.57
CA ASP A 994 -101.80 -8.17 -59.85
C ASP A 994 -102.88 -8.25 -58.82
N GLN A 995 -102.63 -7.98 -57.53
CA GLN A 995 -103.60 -7.98 -56.44
C GLN A 995 -103.44 -6.81 -55.53
N LEU A 996 -104.32 -5.94 -55.40
CA LEU A 996 -104.37 -4.76 -54.50
C LEU A 996 -105.51 -4.83 -53.48
N ALA A 997 -105.21 -5.08 -52.25
CA ALA A 997 -106.19 -5.04 -51.13
C ALA A 997 -105.84 -3.77 -50.29
N LEU A 998 -106.58 -2.71 -50.47
CA LEU A 998 -106.34 -1.41 -49.87
C LEU A 998 -107.29 -1.10 -48.70
N GLY A 999 -106.81 -1.14 -47.49
CA GLY A 999 -107.45 -0.69 -46.25
C GLY A 999 -106.85 0.59 -45.78
N GLY A 1000 -107.49 1.32 -44.86
CA GLY A 1000 -107.01 2.56 -44.35
C GLY A 1000 -107.13 3.74 -45.35
N THR A 1001 -106.12 4.63 -45.36
CA THR A 1001 -106.18 5.82 -46.19
C THR A 1001 -105.16 5.81 -47.32
N VAL A 1002 -105.65 5.99 -48.56
CA VAL A 1002 -104.78 6.28 -49.75
C VAL A 1002 -105.16 7.65 -50.22
N GLY A 1003 -104.29 8.58 -50.24
CA GLY A 1003 -104.56 9.98 -50.60
C GLY A 1003 -103.49 10.58 -51.46
N ALA A 1004 -103.86 11.27 -52.59
CA ALA A 1004 -103.07 12.06 -53.46
C ALA A 1004 -103.55 13.48 -53.50
N GLY A 1005 -102.59 14.48 -53.48
CA GLY A 1005 -102.98 15.85 -53.64
C GLY A 1005 -103.38 16.16 -55.12
N GLN A 1006 -102.96 15.33 -56.08
CA GLN A 1006 -103.24 15.51 -57.46
C GLN A 1006 -103.93 14.20 -58.00
N ASN A 1007 -103.25 13.24 -58.48
CA ASN A 1007 -103.85 12.04 -59.10
C ASN A 1007 -103.58 10.74 -58.27
N THR A 1008 -104.56 9.88 -58.18
CA THR A 1008 -104.31 8.54 -57.73
C THR A 1008 -104.60 7.57 -58.94
N VAL A 1009 -103.51 6.79 -59.22
CA VAL A 1009 -103.61 5.80 -60.32
C VAL A 1009 -103.41 4.40 -59.63
N ILE A 1010 -104.42 3.55 -59.79
CA ILE A 1010 -104.43 2.16 -59.29
C ILE A 1010 -104.63 1.23 -60.47
N LYS A 1011 -103.66 0.37 -60.73
CA LYS A 1011 -103.64 -0.62 -61.86
C LYS A 1011 -103.47 -1.96 -61.21
N GLY A 1012 -104.53 -2.81 -61.35
CA GLY A 1012 -104.63 -4.19 -60.90
C GLY A 1012 -104.64 -5.11 -62.09
#